data_cc51e3edd05bdf407a08b6dd712167b5
#
_entry.id   cc51e3edd05bdf407a08b6dd712167b5
#
_cell.length_a   1.000
_cell.length_b   1.000
_cell.length_c   1.000
_cell.angle_alpha   90.00
_cell.angle_beta   90.00
_cell.angle_gamma   90.00
#
_symmetry.space_group_name_H-M   'P 1'
#
loop_
_entity.id
_entity.type
_entity.pdbx_description
1 polymer ?
#
loop_
_entity_poly.entity_id
_entity_poly.type
_entity_poly.pdbx_seq_one_letter_code
_entity_poly.pdbx_strand_id
1 'polypeptide(L)'
;MPSRSNGLAAEMEAVRTLALVGPAAAGKSSLAEALLHKAGAIGACGSIERGSTVSDHDPLERRMLHSLNASVMHLKHAGTRIHLIDTPGGPDFLGQSLPALEAVETAAVVINAATGIEPMAVRMMEYAASRHLARMIIVNKIDSQGVSLQGLLADIQAAFGRECLPLNLPDGVNRQVVDCFFNRFGRSDFGPVEAAHRALVEQVVEVDAAFVDRYLEEGDVDPAELHAPLEQALREGHLIPVCFVSSRSGAGVAELLDVIVKLLPDPTEGNPPEFLLGEGAEARPMEVRPDSSLHVLAHVFKVTVDPYVGKMGIFRVHQGTLTRDSQLYIGDGRKPFKVGHLFMLQGKDHVEVSHAVPGDIVAVAKVDEIYFDAVLHDAAEDSHVHLAPLAFPVPVHGLAVEPKRHGDEQRAWEILGKLAAEDPCLRIEHVAATNETVLYGLGELHLRIVLERLREVYRFEVLARPPRIAYRETVTATAEGHHRHKKQTGGAGQFGEVFLRIEPLPRGAGFQFADEVRGGAIPGQFIPAVEKGVREVLAGGAIAGYPVVDVRVVVYDGKHHSVDSKDIAFATAGRKAFMAAIREARPVVLEPIVQIGIDVPEHSVGDVTSDLSARRGVVTGTSDVGAGTVSVGGHVPMAELANYQSRLNAMTSGQGRYTIALSHYEAVPPGVQQTLTGQYRGHEEE
;
A
#
# COMPACT_ATOMS: atom_id res chain seq x y z
N MET A 1 -6.46 1.95 50.41
CA MET A 1 -5.85 1.52 49.12
C MET A 1 -6.72 2.13 48.06
N PRO A 2 -6.23 2.94 47.12
CA PRO A 2 -7.00 3.30 45.94
C PRO A 2 -7.39 1.99 45.25
N SER A 3 -8.61 1.91 44.75
CA SER A 3 -9.08 0.74 44.06
C SER A 3 -8.17 0.47 42.83
N ARG A 4 -7.96 -0.79 42.43
CA ARG A 4 -7.15 -1.13 41.24
C ARG A 4 -7.61 -0.37 39.98
N SER A 5 -8.88 -0.08 39.87
CA SER A 5 -9.48 0.72 38.79
C SER A 5 -8.94 2.15 38.71
N ASN A 6 -8.80 2.85 39.85
CA ASN A 6 -8.25 4.24 39.86
C ASN A 6 -6.76 4.25 39.44
N GLY A 7 -6.00 3.16 39.70
CA GLY A 7 -4.60 3.07 39.30
C GLY A 7 -4.43 2.87 37.79
N LEU A 8 -5.30 2.08 37.16
CA LEU A 8 -5.26 1.84 35.71
C LEU A 8 -5.76 3.04 34.90
N ALA A 9 -6.74 3.79 35.40
CA ALA A 9 -7.19 5.02 34.78
C ALA A 9 -6.05 6.08 34.75
N ALA A 10 -5.39 6.31 35.90
CA ALA A 10 -4.24 7.22 35.96
C ALA A 10 -3.05 6.74 35.09
N GLU A 11 -2.88 5.44 34.92
CA GLU A 11 -1.86 4.89 34.01
C GLU A 11 -2.21 5.19 32.54
N MET A 12 -3.46 5.12 32.14
CA MET A 12 -3.96 5.43 30.80
C MET A 12 -3.80 6.92 30.47
N GLU A 13 -4.17 7.84 31.37
CA GLU A 13 -3.98 9.28 31.23
C GLU A 13 -2.48 9.67 31.08
N ALA A 14 -1.58 8.81 31.58
CA ALA A 14 -0.13 8.96 31.44
C ALA A 14 0.44 8.25 30.21
N VAL A 15 -0.36 7.99 29.18
CA VAL A 15 0.10 7.44 27.89
C VAL A 15 0.02 8.52 26.83
N ARG A 16 1.01 8.58 25.94
CA ARG A 16 0.98 9.38 24.70
C ARG A 16 1.43 8.50 23.54
N THR A 17 0.78 8.66 22.39
CA THR A 17 1.17 7.94 21.18
C THR A 17 1.33 8.89 20.02
N LEU A 18 2.45 8.77 19.31
CA LEU A 18 2.69 9.58 18.12
C LEU A 18 3.46 8.82 17.05
N ALA A 19 3.15 9.11 15.79
CA ALA A 19 3.86 8.59 14.63
C ALA A 19 4.64 9.73 13.94
N LEU A 20 5.95 9.54 13.77
CA LEU A 20 6.78 10.42 12.94
C LEU A 20 6.56 10.04 11.49
N VAL A 21 5.89 10.91 10.74
CA VAL A 21 5.58 10.74 9.31
C VAL A 21 6.17 11.89 8.49
N GLY A 22 6.15 11.78 7.16
CA GLY A 22 6.68 12.82 6.27
C GLY A 22 7.77 12.29 5.33
N PRO A 23 8.42 13.17 4.54
CA PRO A 23 9.30 12.76 3.45
C PRO A 23 10.55 12.02 3.92
N ALA A 24 11.16 11.30 2.97
CA ALA A 24 12.49 10.72 3.18
C ALA A 24 13.51 11.82 3.47
N ALA A 25 14.54 11.49 4.23
CA ALA A 25 15.59 12.43 4.63
C ALA A 25 15.13 13.66 5.43
N ALA A 26 13.88 13.74 5.89
CA ALA A 26 13.44 14.79 6.87
C ALA A 26 14.11 14.63 8.23
N GLY A 27 14.66 13.44 8.53
CA GLY A 27 15.36 13.14 9.76
C GLY A 27 14.47 12.58 10.86
N LYS A 28 13.41 11.86 10.51
CA LYS A 28 12.49 11.17 11.43
C LYS A 28 13.22 10.22 12.37
N SER A 29 14.00 9.28 11.82
CA SER A 29 14.76 8.29 12.59
C SER A 29 15.83 8.97 13.48
N SER A 30 16.48 10.03 12.97
CA SER A 30 17.43 10.82 13.79
C SER A 30 16.72 11.58 14.91
N LEU A 31 15.49 12.04 14.69
CA LEU A 31 14.68 12.69 15.72
C LEU A 31 14.21 11.67 16.76
N ALA A 32 13.79 10.48 16.35
CA ALA A 32 13.45 9.37 17.25
C ALA A 32 14.63 9.04 18.16
N GLU A 33 15.85 8.91 17.63
CA GLU A 33 17.08 8.70 18.40
C GLU A 33 17.34 9.82 19.41
N ALA A 34 17.18 11.08 18.98
CA ALA A 34 17.37 12.23 19.85
C ALA A 34 16.37 12.27 21.02
N LEU A 35 15.10 11.94 20.75
CA LEU A 35 14.04 11.84 21.78
C LEU A 35 14.33 10.70 22.77
N LEU A 36 14.66 9.49 22.26
CA LEU A 36 15.02 8.34 23.10
C LEU A 36 16.23 8.63 23.99
N HIS A 37 17.28 9.23 23.43
CA HIS A 37 18.49 9.58 24.18
C HIS A 37 18.19 10.66 25.22
N LYS A 38 17.45 11.72 24.86
CA LYS A 38 17.12 12.82 25.76
C LYS A 38 16.27 12.36 26.94
N ALA A 39 15.35 11.41 26.70
CA ALA A 39 14.53 10.79 27.75
C ALA A 39 15.29 9.72 28.57
N GLY A 40 16.53 9.39 28.21
CA GLY A 40 17.33 8.37 28.90
C GLY A 40 16.92 6.93 28.56
N ALA A 41 16.11 6.70 27.53
CA ALA A 41 15.70 5.36 27.07
C ALA A 41 16.87 4.59 26.41
N ILE A 42 17.82 5.32 25.85
CA ILE A 42 19.06 4.79 25.28
C ILE A 42 20.28 5.54 25.84
N GLY A 43 21.39 4.83 26.03
CA GLY A 43 22.61 5.40 26.62
C GLY A 43 23.41 6.32 25.70
N ALA A 44 23.27 6.15 24.38
CA ALA A 44 23.94 6.97 23.37
C ALA A 44 23.06 7.07 22.12
N CYS A 45 23.08 8.24 21.47
CA CYS A 45 22.35 8.46 20.23
C CYS A 45 22.97 7.67 19.08
N GLY A 46 22.15 6.87 18.39
CA GLY A 46 22.54 6.17 17.18
C GLY A 46 22.71 7.09 15.99
N SER A 47 23.15 6.54 14.86
CA SER A 47 23.31 7.29 13.59
C SER A 47 22.95 6.37 12.42
N ILE A 48 22.25 6.92 11.43
CA ILE A 48 21.87 6.24 10.21
C ILE A 48 23.13 5.80 9.46
N GLU A 49 24.13 6.67 9.32
CA GLU A 49 25.37 6.39 8.59
C GLU A 49 26.19 5.24 9.21
N ARG A 50 26.08 5.05 10.51
CA ARG A 50 26.73 3.94 11.24
C ARG A 50 25.83 2.71 11.36
N GLY A 51 24.58 2.79 10.89
CA GLY A 51 23.59 1.72 11.04
C GLY A 51 23.34 1.32 12.50
N SER A 52 23.34 2.30 13.41
CA SER A 52 23.26 2.08 14.86
C SER A 52 21.98 2.66 15.49
N THR A 53 21.03 3.12 14.69
CA THR A 53 19.72 3.59 15.17
C THR A 53 18.88 2.43 15.70
N VAL A 54 18.01 2.71 16.65
CA VAL A 54 17.06 1.75 17.21
C VAL A 54 16.00 1.39 16.15
N SER A 55 15.55 2.37 15.36
CA SER A 55 14.50 2.22 14.36
C SER A 55 14.95 1.38 13.18
N ASP A 56 16.07 1.74 12.53
CA ASP A 56 16.55 1.08 11.31
C ASP A 56 17.40 -0.14 11.66
N HIS A 57 16.78 -1.19 12.15
CA HIS A 57 17.48 -2.39 12.61
C HIS A 57 17.58 -3.52 11.56
N ASP A 58 16.78 -3.48 10.50
CA ASP A 58 16.87 -4.41 9.38
C ASP A 58 18.20 -4.23 8.63
N PRO A 59 18.93 -5.32 8.30
CA PRO A 59 20.17 -5.24 7.53
C PRO A 59 20.03 -4.50 6.20
N LEU A 60 18.86 -4.56 5.54
CA LEU A 60 18.57 -3.82 4.32
C LEU A 60 18.48 -2.32 4.58
N GLU A 61 17.79 -1.89 5.64
CA GLU A 61 17.69 -0.48 6.04
C GLU A 61 19.08 0.11 6.30
N ARG A 62 19.90 -0.60 7.04
CA ARG A 62 21.29 -0.19 7.35
C ARG A 62 22.15 -0.05 6.10
N ARG A 63 22.02 -0.97 5.14
CA ARG A 63 22.77 -0.92 3.89
C ARG A 63 22.30 0.20 2.98
N MET A 64 21.01 0.44 2.94
CA MET A 64 20.40 1.46 2.09
C MET A 64 20.39 2.85 2.73
N LEU A 65 20.70 2.93 4.01
CA LEU A 65 20.61 4.16 4.83
C LEU A 65 19.20 4.79 4.75
N HIS A 66 18.19 3.94 4.83
CA HIS A 66 16.79 4.27 4.55
C HIS A 66 15.86 3.39 5.35
N SER A 67 14.88 3.96 6.02
CA SER A 67 13.79 3.22 6.67
C SER A 67 12.89 2.58 5.61
N LEU A 68 12.63 1.30 5.76
CA LEU A 68 11.76 0.50 4.89
C LEU A 68 10.50 0.04 5.63
N ASN A 69 10.57 -0.05 6.96
CA ASN A 69 9.50 -0.50 7.82
C ASN A 69 9.14 0.56 8.85
N ALA A 70 7.90 0.54 9.34
CA ALA A 70 7.55 1.26 10.55
C ALA A 70 8.21 0.57 11.76
N SER A 71 8.87 1.33 12.62
CA SER A 71 9.53 0.84 13.83
C SER A 71 8.86 1.40 15.08
N VAL A 72 8.48 0.54 16.00
CA VAL A 72 7.82 0.90 17.26
C VAL A 72 8.85 0.98 18.36
N MET A 73 8.80 2.07 19.13
CA MET A 73 9.68 2.34 20.26
C MET A 73 8.87 2.93 21.40
N HIS A 74 9.41 2.90 22.60
CA HIS A 74 8.80 3.55 23.75
C HIS A 74 9.85 4.26 24.61
N LEU A 75 9.41 5.30 25.31
CA LEU A 75 10.23 6.03 26.26
C LEU A 75 9.36 6.53 27.42
N LYS A 76 10.00 6.93 28.52
CA LYS A 76 9.33 7.57 29.65
C LYS A 76 9.92 8.97 29.89
N HIS A 77 9.06 9.96 29.99
CA HIS A 77 9.46 11.33 30.32
C HIS A 77 8.47 11.95 31.33
N ALA A 78 8.94 12.58 32.37
CA ALA A 78 8.13 13.24 33.42
C ALA A 78 6.95 12.37 33.95
N GLY A 79 7.13 11.05 34.05
CA GLY A 79 6.10 10.11 34.51
C GLY A 79 5.21 9.55 33.41
N THR A 80 5.18 10.16 32.22
CA THR A 80 4.39 9.75 31.06
C THR A 80 5.13 8.73 30.22
N ARG A 81 4.41 7.68 29.76
CA ARG A 81 4.87 6.69 28.78
C ARG A 81 4.51 7.17 27.38
N ILE A 82 5.50 7.25 26.53
CA ILE A 82 5.34 7.70 25.15
C ILE A 82 5.65 6.53 24.22
N HIS A 83 4.67 6.13 23.40
CA HIS A 83 4.87 5.23 22.28
C HIS A 83 5.17 6.05 21.04
N LEU A 84 6.31 5.77 20.42
CA LEU A 84 6.81 6.47 19.24
C LEU A 84 6.91 5.48 18.08
N ILE A 85 6.28 5.81 16.95
CA ILE A 85 6.40 5.04 15.72
C ILE A 85 7.20 5.86 14.71
N ASP A 86 8.39 5.38 14.32
CA ASP A 86 9.16 5.94 13.21
C ASP A 86 8.74 5.25 11.91
N THR A 87 8.34 6.04 10.89
CA THR A 87 7.81 5.50 9.63
C THR A 87 8.73 5.80 8.44
N PRO A 88 8.76 4.94 7.42
CA PRO A 88 9.48 5.24 6.19
C PRO A 88 8.86 6.44 5.47
N GLY A 89 9.72 7.27 4.84
CA GLY A 89 9.27 8.49 4.15
C GLY A 89 9.13 8.34 2.63
N GLY A 90 9.42 7.16 2.08
CA GLY A 90 9.30 6.92 0.64
C GLY A 90 7.88 6.56 0.23
N PRO A 91 7.40 7.03 -0.95
CA PRO A 91 6.06 6.71 -1.44
C PRO A 91 5.86 5.20 -1.69
N ASP A 92 6.93 4.47 -1.97
CA ASP A 92 6.93 3.01 -2.17
C ASP A 92 6.62 2.22 -0.88
N PHE A 93 6.66 2.86 0.30
CA PHE A 93 6.49 2.23 1.61
C PHE A 93 5.25 2.74 2.37
N LEU A 94 4.28 3.30 1.68
CA LEU A 94 3.04 3.78 2.29
C LEU A 94 2.25 2.67 3.01
N GLY A 95 2.38 1.43 2.57
CA GLY A 95 1.85 0.26 3.26
C GLY A 95 2.37 0.09 4.69
N GLN A 96 3.50 0.72 5.03
CA GLN A 96 4.07 0.74 6.39
C GLN A 96 3.71 2.01 7.16
N SER A 97 3.52 3.14 6.45
CA SER A 97 3.31 4.44 7.10
C SER A 97 1.84 4.68 7.45
N LEU A 98 0.90 4.30 6.57
CA LEU A 98 -0.52 4.54 6.80
C LEU A 98 -1.08 3.75 8.00
N PRO A 99 -0.77 2.44 8.17
CA PRO A 99 -1.24 1.70 9.34
C PRO A 99 -0.71 2.24 10.68
N ALA A 100 0.48 2.83 10.68
CA ALA A 100 1.06 3.44 11.87
C ALA A 100 0.22 4.62 12.38
N LEU A 101 -0.47 5.33 11.49
CA LEU A 101 -1.37 6.44 11.86
C LEU A 101 -2.66 5.96 12.53
N GLU A 102 -3.10 4.72 12.29
CA GLU A 102 -4.27 4.15 12.99
C GLU A 102 -3.96 3.72 14.44
N ALA A 103 -2.69 3.68 14.79
CA ALA A 103 -2.24 3.25 16.11
C ALA A 103 -1.92 4.42 17.07
N VAL A 104 -2.14 5.66 16.65
CA VAL A 104 -1.70 6.82 17.42
C VAL A 104 -2.79 7.90 17.52
N GLU A 105 -2.73 8.72 18.59
CA GLU A 105 -3.53 9.94 18.71
C GLU A 105 -2.98 11.08 17.87
N THR A 106 -1.66 11.13 17.69
CA THR A 106 -0.99 12.30 17.07
C THR A 106 -0.16 11.89 15.86
N ALA A 107 -0.42 12.53 14.72
CA ALA A 107 0.43 12.49 13.53
C ALA A 107 1.45 13.65 13.60
N ALA A 108 2.73 13.32 13.79
CA ALA A 108 3.82 14.29 13.81
C ALA A 108 4.51 14.33 12.45
N VAL A 109 4.16 15.33 11.62
CA VAL A 109 4.71 15.50 10.28
C VAL A 109 6.04 16.21 10.34
N VAL A 110 7.12 15.50 10.02
CA VAL A 110 8.48 16.02 10.07
C VAL A 110 8.86 16.63 8.72
N ILE A 111 9.22 17.92 8.74
CA ILE A 111 9.66 18.69 7.58
C ILE A 111 11.15 19.02 7.74
N ASN A 112 11.93 18.86 6.67
CA ASN A 112 13.32 19.31 6.65
C ASN A 112 13.38 20.82 6.35
N ALA A 113 13.95 21.59 7.25
CA ALA A 113 14.05 23.05 7.12
C ALA A 113 14.72 23.50 5.80
N ALA A 114 15.64 22.70 5.25
CA ALA A 114 16.37 23.05 4.02
C ALA A 114 15.59 22.76 2.74
N THR A 115 14.72 21.74 2.72
CA THR A 115 13.92 21.37 1.52
C THR A 115 12.50 21.95 1.58
N GLY A 116 12.03 22.34 2.76
CA GLY A 116 10.67 22.86 2.94
C GLY A 116 9.60 21.78 2.83
N ILE A 117 8.42 22.18 2.35
CA ILE A 117 7.26 21.31 2.23
C ILE A 117 7.40 20.41 0.99
N GLU A 118 7.50 19.12 1.22
CA GLU A 118 7.57 18.11 0.17
C GLU A 118 6.23 17.38 0.02
N PRO A 119 5.91 16.79 -1.15
CA PRO A 119 4.61 16.14 -1.42
C PRO A 119 4.20 15.09 -0.39
N MET A 120 5.16 14.36 0.16
CA MET A 120 4.87 13.37 1.21
C MET A 120 4.40 14.02 2.52
N ALA A 121 4.89 15.22 2.86
CA ALA A 121 4.40 15.96 4.02
C ALA A 121 2.93 16.39 3.82
N VAL A 122 2.59 16.91 2.64
CA VAL A 122 1.21 17.27 2.28
C VAL A 122 0.29 16.04 2.41
N ARG A 123 0.70 14.93 1.81
CA ARG A 123 -0.06 13.68 1.84
C ARG A 123 -0.31 13.14 3.25
N MET A 124 0.69 13.22 4.13
CA MET A 124 0.54 12.78 5.51
C MET A 124 -0.37 13.72 6.31
N MET A 125 -0.31 15.03 6.06
CA MET A 125 -1.22 16.00 6.67
C MET A 125 -2.68 15.76 6.24
N GLU A 126 -2.92 15.54 4.94
CA GLU A 126 -4.25 15.22 4.39
C GLU A 126 -4.81 13.92 4.97
N TYR A 127 -3.98 12.87 4.99
CA TYR A 127 -4.39 11.58 5.56
C TYR A 127 -4.74 11.71 7.05
N ALA A 128 -3.88 12.35 7.85
CA ALA A 128 -4.14 12.57 9.27
C ALA A 128 -5.42 13.39 9.49
N ALA A 129 -5.67 14.41 8.65
CA ALA A 129 -6.91 15.19 8.69
C ALA A 129 -8.14 14.34 8.37
N SER A 130 -8.08 13.49 7.34
CA SER A 130 -9.20 12.61 6.95
C SER A 130 -9.54 11.55 8.01
N ARG A 131 -8.58 11.23 8.89
CA ARG A 131 -8.75 10.30 10.03
C ARG A 131 -8.98 11.04 11.36
N HIS A 132 -9.18 12.35 11.32
CA HIS A 132 -9.40 13.20 12.51
C HIS A 132 -8.32 13.07 13.59
N LEU A 133 -7.08 12.74 13.21
CA LEU A 133 -5.97 12.69 14.15
C LEU A 133 -5.55 14.09 14.59
N ALA A 134 -5.10 14.24 15.82
CA ALA A 134 -4.36 15.41 16.22
C ALA A 134 -3.09 15.51 15.36
N ARG A 135 -2.83 16.70 14.82
CA ARG A 135 -1.71 16.95 13.91
C ARG A 135 -0.70 17.88 14.53
N MET A 136 0.57 17.59 14.34
CA MET A 136 1.64 18.54 14.65
C MET A 136 2.67 18.55 13.53
N ILE A 137 3.36 19.65 13.35
CA ILE A 137 4.45 19.81 12.40
C ILE A 137 5.76 19.97 13.17
N ILE A 138 6.77 19.19 12.80
CA ILE A 138 8.11 19.29 13.37
C ILE A 138 9.08 19.74 12.28
N VAL A 139 9.51 20.98 12.33
CA VAL A 139 10.55 21.52 11.46
C VAL A 139 11.90 21.11 12.00
N ASN A 140 12.50 20.08 11.39
CA ASN A 140 13.79 19.55 11.81
C ASN A 140 14.95 20.13 10.97
N LYS A 141 16.17 19.98 11.47
CA LYS A 141 17.41 20.50 10.87
C LYS A 141 17.47 22.04 10.79
N ILE A 142 16.95 22.71 11.81
CA ILE A 142 17.00 24.18 11.89
C ILE A 142 18.43 24.75 11.95
N ASP A 143 19.42 23.91 12.20
CA ASP A 143 20.86 24.22 12.14
C ASP A 143 21.43 24.27 10.70
N SER A 144 20.62 24.04 9.67
CA SER A 144 21.02 24.16 8.27
C SER A 144 21.32 25.61 7.89
N GLN A 145 22.41 25.82 7.14
CA GLN A 145 22.81 27.16 6.73
C GLN A 145 21.95 27.68 5.57
N GLY A 146 21.69 28.98 5.56
CA GLY A 146 21.00 29.67 4.44
C GLY A 146 19.50 29.46 4.40
N VAL A 147 18.90 28.93 5.45
CA VAL A 147 17.44 28.70 5.53
C VAL A 147 16.74 29.86 6.22
N SER A 148 15.65 30.35 5.62
CA SER A 148 14.73 31.30 6.25
C SER A 148 13.64 30.53 6.99
N LEU A 149 13.83 30.30 8.30
CA LEU A 149 12.82 29.58 9.10
C LEU A 149 11.51 30.36 9.23
N GLN A 150 11.56 31.68 9.25
CA GLN A 150 10.36 32.54 9.26
C GLN A 150 9.61 32.44 7.92
N GLY A 151 10.33 32.42 6.79
CA GLY A 151 9.73 32.18 5.48
C GLY A 151 9.07 30.80 5.41
N LEU A 152 9.75 29.76 5.90
CA LEU A 152 9.20 28.41 5.94
C LEU A 152 7.93 28.33 6.81
N LEU A 153 7.85 29.03 7.95
CA LEU A 153 6.62 29.08 8.73
C LEU A 153 5.47 29.71 7.93
N ALA A 154 5.75 30.80 7.18
CA ALA A 154 4.74 31.40 6.31
C ALA A 154 4.29 30.45 5.19
N ASP A 155 5.20 29.66 4.60
CA ASP A 155 4.87 28.66 3.62
C ASP A 155 4.02 27.52 4.22
N ILE A 156 4.32 27.09 5.46
CA ILE A 156 3.53 26.09 6.21
C ILE A 156 2.11 26.63 6.44
N GLN A 157 1.96 27.87 6.86
CA GLN A 157 0.65 28.49 7.08
C GLN A 157 -0.13 28.69 5.77
N ALA A 158 0.56 28.95 4.67
CA ALA A 158 -0.07 29.06 3.36
C ALA A 158 -0.56 27.69 2.84
N ALA A 159 0.18 26.61 3.13
CA ALA A 159 -0.13 25.27 2.65
C ALA A 159 -1.15 24.53 3.52
N PHE A 160 -1.08 24.67 4.83
CA PHE A 160 -1.83 23.85 5.78
C PHE A 160 -2.81 24.64 6.65
N GLY A 161 -2.85 25.98 6.53
CA GLY A 161 -3.77 26.83 7.24
C GLY A 161 -3.12 27.70 8.31
N ARG A 162 -3.81 28.76 8.69
CA ARG A 162 -3.36 29.74 9.69
C ARG A 162 -3.33 29.18 11.11
N GLU A 163 -4.01 28.09 11.35
CA GLU A 163 -4.02 27.27 12.56
C GLU A 163 -2.66 26.64 12.86
N CYS A 164 -1.71 26.66 11.92
CA CYS A 164 -0.34 26.22 12.13
C CYS A 164 0.45 27.30 12.90
N LEU A 165 0.51 27.16 14.23
CA LEU A 165 1.16 28.14 15.11
C LEU A 165 2.41 27.55 15.79
N PRO A 166 3.50 28.37 15.92
CA PRO A 166 4.73 27.90 16.54
C PRO A 166 4.59 27.80 18.06
N LEU A 167 4.89 26.62 18.63
CA LEU A 167 4.99 26.41 20.07
C LEU A 167 6.35 26.78 20.62
N ASN A 168 7.37 26.83 19.78
CA ASN A 168 8.70 27.33 20.11
C ASN A 168 9.26 28.14 18.94
N LEU A 169 10.14 29.09 19.25
CA LEU A 169 10.81 29.94 18.28
C LEU A 169 12.33 29.76 18.33
N PRO A 170 13.01 29.66 17.14
CA PRO A 170 14.47 29.61 17.11
C PRO A 170 15.15 30.88 17.64
N ASP A 171 16.22 30.68 18.39
CA ASP A 171 17.21 31.70 18.78
C ASP A 171 18.57 31.28 18.21
N GLY A 172 18.91 31.78 17.03
CA GLY A 172 20.14 31.45 16.33
C GLY A 172 21.40 31.95 17.02
N VAL A 173 21.30 33.01 17.84
CA VAL A 173 22.42 33.54 18.62
C VAL A 173 22.87 32.50 19.65
N ASN A 174 21.91 31.89 20.35
CA ASN A 174 22.19 30.88 21.37
C ASN A 174 22.13 29.47 20.87
N ARG A 175 21.77 29.25 19.59
CA ARG A 175 21.56 27.92 18.95
C ARG A 175 20.58 27.05 19.75
N GLN A 176 19.51 27.69 20.23
CA GLN A 176 18.45 27.11 21.07
C GLN A 176 17.08 27.45 20.48
N VAL A 177 16.05 27.00 21.16
CA VAL A 177 14.67 27.44 20.91
C VAL A 177 14.10 28.02 22.20
N VAL A 178 13.10 28.90 22.06
CA VAL A 178 12.37 29.49 23.18
C VAL A 178 10.94 29.00 23.11
N ASP A 179 10.45 28.36 24.15
CA ASP A 179 9.06 27.99 24.30
C ASP A 179 8.15 29.23 24.30
N CYS A 180 7.06 29.18 23.55
CA CYS A 180 6.12 30.30 23.43
C CYS A 180 4.77 30.02 24.09
N PHE A 181 4.49 28.77 24.50
CA PHE A 181 3.23 28.45 25.14
C PHE A 181 3.27 28.73 26.66
N PHE A 182 4.30 28.23 27.35
CA PHE A 182 4.46 28.41 28.79
C PHE A 182 5.22 29.69 29.17
N ASN A 183 6.00 30.25 28.22
CA ASN A 183 6.81 31.45 28.46
C ASN A 183 6.30 32.62 27.63
N ARG A 184 5.98 33.71 28.32
CA ARG A 184 5.53 34.97 27.69
C ARG A 184 6.68 35.84 27.18
N PHE A 185 7.88 35.66 27.69
CA PHE A 185 9.01 36.54 27.40
C PHE A 185 10.22 35.74 26.93
N GLY A 186 10.93 36.31 25.96
CA GLY A 186 12.14 35.71 25.41
C GLY A 186 12.63 36.46 24.18
N ARG A 187 13.82 36.09 23.71
CA ARG A 187 14.35 36.55 22.41
C ARG A 187 14.29 35.43 21.39
N SER A 188 13.86 35.77 20.22
CA SER A 188 13.91 34.86 19.07
C SER A 188 14.29 35.63 17.81
N ASP A 189 14.70 34.88 16.78
CA ASP A 189 14.98 35.46 15.47
C ASP A 189 13.69 35.92 14.73
N PHE A 190 12.52 35.51 15.21
CA PHE A 190 11.19 35.82 14.60
C PHE A 190 10.55 37.08 15.20
N GLY A 191 11.16 37.66 16.20
CA GLY A 191 10.60 38.82 16.95
C GLY A 191 10.23 38.51 18.39
N PRO A 192 9.35 39.32 19.01
CA PRO A 192 8.95 39.12 20.39
C PRO A 192 8.20 37.81 20.62
N VAL A 193 8.63 37.01 21.58
CA VAL A 193 7.96 35.78 22.01
C VAL A 193 6.52 36.06 22.47
N GLU A 194 6.28 37.22 23.08
CA GLU A 194 4.97 37.68 23.54
C GLU A 194 3.91 37.70 22.42
N ALA A 195 4.28 38.05 21.19
CA ALA A 195 3.36 38.05 20.05
C ALA A 195 2.93 36.63 19.65
N ALA A 196 3.88 35.68 19.66
CA ALA A 196 3.57 34.26 19.36
C ALA A 196 2.74 33.63 20.50
N HIS A 197 3.07 33.93 21.76
CA HIS A 197 2.28 33.51 22.92
C HIS A 197 0.84 33.99 22.83
N ARG A 198 0.63 35.29 22.55
CA ARG A 198 -0.70 35.87 22.41
C ARG A 198 -1.51 35.17 21.27
N ALA A 199 -0.90 34.98 20.11
CA ALA A 199 -1.56 34.29 19.00
C ALA A 199 -1.97 32.85 19.36
N LEU A 200 -1.15 32.13 20.12
CA LEU A 200 -1.47 30.79 20.62
C LEU A 200 -2.66 30.80 21.59
N VAL A 201 -2.64 31.72 22.57
CA VAL A 201 -3.73 31.83 23.55
C VAL A 201 -5.03 32.23 22.86
N GLU A 202 -5.03 33.21 21.96
CA GLU A 202 -6.18 33.63 21.17
C GLU A 202 -6.78 32.44 20.39
N GLN A 203 -5.95 31.64 19.70
CA GLN A 203 -6.39 30.48 18.96
C GLN A 203 -6.99 29.37 19.83
N VAL A 204 -6.44 29.17 21.03
CA VAL A 204 -6.93 28.15 21.98
C VAL A 204 -8.23 28.58 22.64
N VAL A 205 -8.40 29.84 23.04
CA VAL A 205 -9.63 30.28 23.72
C VAL A 205 -10.82 30.38 22.78
N GLU A 206 -10.60 30.54 21.45
CA GLU A 206 -11.66 30.63 20.45
C GLU A 206 -12.61 29.40 20.41
N VAL A 207 -12.16 28.24 20.88
CA VAL A 207 -12.98 26.99 20.87
C VAL A 207 -14.07 26.98 21.95
N ASP A 208 -13.96 27.82 22.99
CA ASP A 208 -14.91 27.88 24.10
C ASP A 208 -15.32 29.33 24.41
N ALA A 209 -16.64 29.61 24.22
CA ALA A 209 -17.18 30.95 24.41
C ALA A 209 -16.95 31.52 25.81
N ALA A 210 -16.94 30.70 26.87
CA ALA A 210 -16.68 31.15 28.24
C ALA A 210 -15.24 31.60 28.43
N PHE A 211 -14.29 30.94 27.75
CA PHE A 211 -12.88 31.37 27.75
C PHE A 211 -12.65 32.64 26.92
N VAL A 212 -13.38 32.80 25.81
CA VAL A 212 -13.36 34.05 25.02
C VAL A 212 -13.80 35.22 25.85
N ASP A 213 -14.96 35.12 26.53
CA ASP A 213 -15.48 36.19 27.38
C ASP A 213 -14.49 36.57 28.48
N ARG A 214 -13.91 35.58 29.15
CA ARG A 214 -12.91 35.82 30.23
C ARG A 214 -11.61 36.43 29.66
N TYR A 215 -11.13 36.00 28.53
CA TYR A 215 -9.96 36.58 27.87
C TYR A 215 -10.19 38.05 27.50
N LEU A 216 -11.39 38.39 27.02
CA LEU A 216 -11.74 39.76 26.69
C LEU A 216 -11.86 40.66 27.93
N GLU A 217 -12.29 40.13 29.12
CA GLU A 217 -12.40 40.86 30.37
C GLU A 217 -11.06 41.03 31.08
N GLU A 218 -10.25 39.97 31.18
CA GLU A 218 -9.03 39.93 31.97
C GLU A 218 -7.77 40.23 31.14
N GLY A 219 -7.86 40.13 29.82
CA GLY A 219 -6.77 40.38 28.87
C GLY A 219 -5.72 39.25 28.83
N ASP A 220 -5.91 38.18 29.60
CA ASP A 220 -5.02 37.04 29.70
C ASP A 220 -5.68 35.87 30.43
N VAL A 221 -5.22 34.62 30.16
CA VAL A 221 -5.63 33.42 30.87
C VAL A 221 -4.40 32.62 31.28
N ASP A 222 -4.40 32.05 32.46
CA ASP A 222 -3.29 31.21 32.91
C ASP A 222 -3.15 29.98 32.01
N PRO A 223 -1.97 29.71 31.42
CA PRO A 223 -1.76 28.52 30.62
C PRO A 223 -2.14 27.19 31.30
N ALA A 224 -2.09 27.14 32.63
CA ALA A 224 -2.53 25.96 33.40
C ALA A 224 -4.06 25.72 33.32
N GLU A 225 -4.86 26.73 33.02
CA GLU A 225 -6.32 26.63 32.86
C GLU A 225 -6.74 26.37 31.41
N LEU A 226 -5.81 26.50 30.45
CA LEU A 226 -6.05 26.31 29.03
C LEU A 226 -6.00 24.83 28.60
N HIS A 227 -5.84 23.87 29.52
CA HIS A 227 -5.67 22.46 29.13
C HIS A 227 -6.88 21.93 28.33
N ALA A 228 -8.09 22.07 28.84
CA ALA A 228 -9.30 21.56 28.15
C ALA A 228 -9.58 22.27 26.80
N PRO A 229 -9.52 23.64 26.72
CA PRO A 229 -9.62 24.32 25.44
C PRO A 229 -8.52 23.91 24.43
N LEU A 230 -7.29 23.70 24.91
CA LEU A 230 -6.17 23.27 24.07
C LEU A 230 -6.39 21.87 23.50
N GLU A 231 -6.80 20.92 24.33
CA GLU A 231 -7.18 19.57 23.93
C GLU A 231 -8.24 19.61 22.83
N GLN A 232 -9.31 20.38 23.04
CA GLN A 232 -10.35 20.56 22.05
C GLN A 232 -9.82 21.18 20.76
N ALA A 233 -9.00 22.21 20.83
CA ALA A 233 -8.40 22.86 19.66
C ALA A 233 -7.51 21.89 18.85
N LEU A 234 -6.75 21.02 19.51
CA LEU A 234 -5.92 20.01 18.87
C LEU A 234 -6.78 18.92 18.22
N ARG A 235 -7.79 18.42 18.93
CA ARG A 235 -8.69 17.37 18.49
C ARG A 235 -9.54 17.79 17.28
N GLU A 236 -10.02 19.04 17.29
CA GLU A 236 -10.83 19.58 16.19
C GLU A 236 -9.98 20.17 15.05
N GLY A 237 -8.66 20.27 15.26
CA GLY A 237 -7.71 20.81 14.28
C GLY A 237 -7.73 22.34 14.15
N HIS A 238 -8.30 23.04 15.14
CA HIS A 238 -8.21 24.50 15.26
C HIS A 238 -6.81 24.98 15.64
N LEU A 239 -5.99 24.11 16.23
CA LEU A 239 -4.58 24.35 16.44
C LEU A 239 -3.74 23.21 15.89
N ILE A 240 -2.77 23.53 15.04
CA ILE A 240 -1.73 22.62 14.56
C ILE A 240 -0.38 23.12 15.08
N PRO A 241 0.16 22.50 16.13
CA PRO A 241 1.44 22.92 16.69
C PRO A 241 2.58 22.81 15.71
N VAL A 242 3.43 23.83 15.60
CA VAL A 242 4.68 23.83 14.85
C VAL A 242 5.85 23.91 15.84
N CYS A 243 6.71 22.87 15.85
CA CYS A 243 7.89 22.80 16.68
C CYS A 243 9.16 22.85 15.85
N PHE A 244 10.07 23.74 16.19
CA PHE A 244 11.39 23.86 15.55
C PHE A 244 12.43 23.06 16.34
N VAL A 245 13.13 22.13 15.67
CA VAL A 245 14.13 21.26 16.31
C VAL A 245 15.36 21.03 15.43
N SER A 246 16.46 20.66 16.06
CA SER A 246 17.60 20.05 15.41
C SER A 246 17.94 18.73 16.11
N SER A 247 17.60 17.62 15.49
CA SER A 247 17.96 16.29 15.98
C SER A 247 19.49 16.10 16.10
N ARG A 248 20.26 16.85 15.30
CA ARG A 248 21.73 16.79 15.30
C ARG A 248 22.36 17.55 16.46
N SER A 249 21.92 18.78 16.72
CA SER A 249 22.48 19.62 17.79
C SER A 249 21.78 19.42 19.13
N GLY A 250 20.58 18.82 19.13
CA GLY A 250 19.73 18.66 20.30
C GLY A 250 18.85 19.87 20.62
N ALA A 251 18.95 20.97 19.84
CA ALA A 251 18.12 22.15 20.03
C ALA A 251 16.64 21.79 19.82
N GLY A 252 15.79 22.24 20.77
CA GLY A 252 14.34 22.02 20.73
C GLY A 252 13.87 20.61 21.08
N VAL A 253 14.78 19.65 21.31
CA VAL A 253 14.41 18.24 21.59
C VAL A 253 13.83 18.08 22.99
N ALA A 254 14.33 18.83 23.97
CA ALA A 254 13.80 18.82 25.34
C ALA A 254 12.42 19.48 25.40
N GLU A 255 12.28 20.61 24.75
CA GLU A 255 11.04 21.37 24.61
C GLU A 255 9.98 20.54 23.89
N LEU A 256 10.36 19.80 22.83
CA LEU A 256 9.45 18.89 22.14
C LEU A 256 8.97 17.75 23.06
N LEU A 257 9.82 17.16 23.90
CA LEU A 257 9.40 16.17 24.90
C LEU A 257 8.39 16.74 25.87
N ASP A 258 8.61 17.99 26.33
CA ASP A 258 7.67 18.69 27.22
C ASP A 258 6.33 18.95 26.52
N VAL A 259 6.34 19.36 25.25
CA VAL A 259 5.13 19.51 24.41
C VAL A 259 4.38 18.18 24.31
N ILE A 260 5.08 17.09 24.00
CA ILE A 260 4.45 15.75 23.88
C ILE A 260 3.74 15.36 25.19
N VAL A 261 4.37 15.57 26.33
CA VAL A 261 3.81 15.18 27.65
C VAL A 261 2.66 16.09 28.09
N LYS A 262 2.80 17.41 27.91
CA LYS A 262 1.89 18.38 28.48
C LYS A 262 0.75 18.82 27.60
N LEU A 263 0.92 18.73 26.27
CA LEU A 263 -0.01 19.32 25.31
C LEU A 263 -0.64 18.29 24.34
N LEU A 264 0.03 17.18 24.02
CA LEU A 264 -0.58 16.20 23.12
C LEU A 264 -1.65 15.38 23.85
N PRO A 265 -2.71 14.96 23.12
CA PRO A 265 -3.82 14.23 23.72
C PRO A 265 -3.39 12.84 24.22
N ASP A 266 -3.97 12.44 25.33
CA ASP A 266 -3.95 11.07 25.80
C ASP A 266 -5.07 10.23 25.14
N PRO A 267 -5.17 8.92 25.39
CA PRO A 267 -6.19 8.08 24.77
C PRO A 267 -7.65 8.50 25.05
N THR A 268 -7.91 9.24 26.14
CA THR A 268 -9.28 9.72 26.49
C THR A 268 -9.62 11.03 25.81
N GLU A 269 -8.62 11.77 25.41
CA GLU A 269 -8.70 13.09 24.78
C GLU A 269 -8.63 13.02 23.25
N GLY A 270 -8.07 11.93 22.70
CA GLY A 270 -7.93 11.72 21.26
C GLY A 270 -9.23 11.33 20.56
N ASN A 271 -9.22 11.39 19.23
CA ASN A 271 -10.29 10.84 18.41
C ASN A 271 -10.01 9.34 18.14
N PRO A 272 -10.82 8.41 18.64
CA PRO A 272 -10.65 7.00 18.34
C PRO A 272 -10.86 6.74 16.85
N PRO A 273 -10.18 5.76 16.26
CA PRO A 273 -10.48 5.34 14.89
C PRO A 273 -11.90 4.79 14.80
N GLU A 274 -12.51 4.89 13.63
CA GLU A 274 -13.88 4.45 13.41
C GLU A 274 -13.95 2.92 13.38
N PHE A 275 -14.63 2.34 14.39
CA PHE A 275 -14.96 0.91 14.42
C PHE A 275 -16.35 0.68 13.85
N LEU A 276 -16.51 -0.43 13.11
CA LEU A 276 -17.74 -0.86 12.49
C LEU A 276 -18.15 -2.22 13.03
N LEU A 277 -19.45 -2.39 13.30
CA LEU A 277 -20.05 -3.67 13.66
C LEU A 277 -20.90 -4.17 12.49
N GLY A 278 -20.63 -5.40 12.03
CA GLY A 278 -21.32 -6.02 10.90
C GLY A 278 -20.49 -5.97 9.62
N GLU A 279 -21.02 -6.52 8.51
CA GLU A 279 -20.33 -6.64 7.24
C GLU A 279 -21.04 -5.88 6.10
N GLY A 280 -20.27 -5.40 5.13
CA GLY A 280 -20.76 -4.81 3.89
C GLY A 280 -21.68 -3.61 4.11
N ALA A 281 -22.82 -3.58 3.43
CA ALA A 281 -23.78 -2.48 3.50
C ALA A 281 -24.58 -2.41 4.82
N GLU A 282 -24.53 -3.44 5.65
CA GLU A 282 -25.18 -3.50 6.96
C GLU A 282 -24.25 -3.08 8.11
N ALA A 283 -22.97 -2.82 7.81
CA ALA A 283 -22.02 -2.33 8.79
C ALA A 283 -22.44 -0.97 9.34
N ARG A 284 -22.36 -0.81 10.65
CA ARG A 284 -22.73 0.42 11.36
C ARG A 284 -21.63 0.85 12.32
N PRO A 285 -21.43 2.15 12.53
CA PRO A 285 -20.46 2.65 13.48
C PRO A 285 -20.68 2.08 14.89
N MET A 286 -19.58 1.71 15.54
CA MET A 286 -19.53 1.25 16.91
C MET A 286 -18.68 2.22 17.73
N GLU A 287 -19.25 2.70 18.84
CA GLU A 287 -18.50 3.56 19.76
C GLU A 287 -17.53 2.71 20.61
N VAL A 288 -16.25 3.00 20.50
CA VAL A 288 -15.18 2.41 21.32
C VAL A 288 -14.68 3.46 22.29
N ARG A 289 -14.63 3.13 23.59
CA ARG A 289 -14.24 4.04 24.65
C ARG A 289 -12.95 3.57 25.32
N PRO A 290 -11.99 4.46 25.53
CA PRO A 290 -10.78 4.15 26.26
C PRO A 290 -11.06 4.00 27.76
N ASP A 291 -11.63 2.87 28.15
CA ASP A 291 -11.96 2.50 29.51
C ASP A 291 -11.35 1.13 29.82
N SER A 292 -10.46 1.09 30.81
CA SER A 292 -9.72 -0.10 31.22
C SER A 292 -10.58 -1.20 31.86
N SER A 293 -11.83 -0.91 32.20
CA SER A 293 -12.78 -1.84 32.86
C SER A 293 -13.71 -2.58 31.88
N LEU A 294 -13.77 -2.15 30.64
CA LEU A 294 -14.59 -2.73 29.59
C LEU A 294 -13.94 -4.00 28.97
N HIS A 295 -14.63 -4.64 28.03
CA HIS A 295 -14.09 -5.69 27.19
C HIS A 295 -12.87 -5.21 26.42
N VAL A 296 -11.92 -6.12 26.17
CA VAL A 296 -10.71 -5.80 25.40
C VAL A 296 -11.07 -5.64 23.92
N LEU A 297 -10.72 -4.49 23.37
CA LEU A 297 -10.67 -4.24 21.93
C LEU A 297 -9.29 -3.72 21.57
N ALA A 298 -8.62 -4.39 20.64
CA ALA A 298 -7.30 -3.99 20.16
C ALA A 298 -7.19 -4.22 18.65
N HIS A 299 -6.47 -3.35 17.96
CA HIS A 299 -6.33 -3.37 16.50
C HIS A 299 -4.90 -3.69 16.09
N VAL A 300 -4.74 -4.71 15.23
CA VAL A 300 -3.44 -5.15 14.70
C VAL A 300 -3.07 -4.29 13.49
N PHE A 301 -2.23 -3.29 13.70
CA PHE A 301 -1.79 -2.40 12.63
C PHE A 301 -0.49 -2.85 11.94
N LYS A 302 0.20 -3.85 12.51
CA LYS A 302 1.44 -4.38 11.91
C LYS A 302 1.62 -5.85 12.24
N VAL A 303 2.04 -6.62 11.25
CA VAL A 303 2.48 -8.02 11.38
C VAL A 303 3.93 -8.12 10.94
N THR A 304 4.73 -8.90 11.65
CA THR A 304 6.09 -9.27 11.26
C THR A 304 6.25 -10.78 11.30
N VAL A 305 7.04 -11.34 10.39
CA VAL A 305 7.30 -12.79 10.32
C VAL A 305 8.79 -13.03 10.40
N ASP A 306 9.27 -13.32 11.60
CA ASP A 306 10.66 -13.69 11.81
C ASP A 306 10.84 -15.20 11.63
N PRO A 307 11.86 -15.67 10.86
CA PRO A 307 12.10 -17.09 10.64
C PRO A 307 12.36 -17.91 11.92
N TYR A 308 12.80 -17.26 13.00
CA TYR A 308 13.17 -17.91 14.27
C TYR A 308 12.13 -17.68 15.36
N VAL A 309 11.54 -16.50 15.44
CA VAL A 309 10.54 -16.12 16.47
C VAL A 309 9.14 -16.53 16.02
N GLY A 310 8.90 -16.65 14.71
CA GLY A 310 7.59 -16.88 14.13
C GLY A 310 6.82 -15.59 13.86
N LYS A 311 5.51 -15.70 13.70
CA LYS A 311 4.63 -14.58 13.41
C LYS A 311 4.35 -13.77 14.67
N MET A 312 4.46 -12.44 14.57
CA MET A 312 4.20 -11.49 15.64
C MET A 312 3.17 -10.47 15.15
N GLY A 313 2.11 -10.28 15.94
CA GLY A 313 1.16 -9.20 15.74
C GLY A 313 1.46 -8.04 16.67
N ILE A 314 1.57 -6.84 16.11
CA ILE A 314 1.76 -5.59 16.84
C ILE A 314 0.45 -4.82 16.75
N PHE A 315 -0.10 -4.48 17.91
CA PHE A 315 -1.43 -3.90 17.99
C PHE A 315 -1.51 -2.81 19.05
N ARG A 316 -2.49 -1.94 18.89
CA ARG A 316 -2.87 -0.94 19.87
C ARG A 316 -4.08 -1.42 20.66
N VAL A 317 -4.06 -1.24 21.97
CA VAL A 317 -5.21 -1.44 22.84
C VAL A 317 -6.08 -0.17 22.80
N HIS A 318 -7.35 -0.31 22.40
CA HIS A 318 -8.31 0.80 22.35
C HIS A 318 -9.25 0.80 23.56
N GLN A 319 -9.57 -0.37 24.09
CA GLN A 319 -10.51 -0.55 25.19
C GLN A 319 -10.09 -1.76 26.03
N GLY A 320 -10.42 -1.75 27.31
CA GLY A 320 -10.16 -2.85 28.23
C GLY A 320 -8.72 -2.94 28.71
N THR A 321 -8.44 -3.93 29.56
CA THR A 321 -7.09 -4.22 30.07
C THR A 321 -6.63 -5.59 29.62
N LEU A 322 -5.54 -5.63 28.88
CA LEU A 322 -4.93 -6.86 28.41
C LEU A 322 -3.88 -7.36 29.40
N THR A 323 -3.89 -8.67 29.68
CA THR A 323 -2.91 -9.34 30.56
C THR A 323 -2.37 -10.62 29.91
N ARG A 324 -1.32 -11.20 30.50
CA ARG A 324 -0.75 -12.48 30.01
C ARG A 324 -1.74 -13.65 30.04
N ASP A 325 -2.79 -13.59 30.86
CA ASP A 325 -3.78 -14.66 30.96
C ASP A 325 -5.04 -14.41 30.13
N SER A 326 -5.13 -13.28 29.45
CA SER A 326 -6.25 -12.94 28.57
C SER A 326 -6.39 -13.97 27.45
N GLN A 327 -7.64 -14.27 27.12
CA GLN A 327 -8.00 -15.09 25.97
C GLN A 327 -8.64 -14.18 24.93
N LEU A 328 -8.05 -14.10 23.74
CA LEU A 328 -8.49 -13.21 22.69
C LEU A 328 -8.93 -13.96 21.45
N TYR A 329 -10.04 -13.54 20.89
CA TYR A 329 -10.47 -13.90 19.54
C TYR A 329 -9.76 -12.98 18.52
N ILE A 330 -9.60 -13.44 17.28
CA ILE A 330 -9.02 -12.70 16.16
C ILE A 330 -10.11 -12.52 15.13
N GLY A 331 -10.63 -11.28 14.96
CA GLY A 331 -11.75 -10.99 14.07
C GLY A 331 -12.92 -11.96 14.34
N ASP A 332 -13.48 -12.55 13.29
CA ASP A 332 -14.61 -13.48 13.37
C ASP A 332 -14.23 -14.91 13.81
N GLY A 333 -13.02 -15.09 14.30
CA GLY A 333 -12.50 -16.38 14.73
C GLY A 333 -13.28 -16.99 15.88
N ARG A 334 -13.64 -18.27 15.80
CA ARG A 334 -14.45 -18.97 16.81
C ARG A 334 -13.64 -19.52 17.98
N LYS A 335 -12.32 -19.51 17.88
CA LYS A 335 -11.43 -20.07 18.91
C LYS A 335 -10.53 -18.95 19.43
N PRO A 336 -10.53 -18.66 20.74
CA PRO A 336 -9.60 -17.71 21.31
C PRO A 336 -8.21 -18.33 21.42
N PHE A 337 -7.19 -17.48 21.29
CA PHE A 337 -5.84 -17.84 21.69
C PHE A 337 -5.52 -17.25 23.07
N LYS A 338 -4.64 -17.92 23.82
CA LYS A 338 -4.17 -17.41 25.11
C LYS A 338 -2.95 -16.52 24.89
N VAL A 339 -2.98 -15.33 25.47
CA VAL A 339 -1.81 -14.43 25.52
C VAL A 339 -0.77 -15.03 26.47
N GLY A 340 0.30 -15.63 25.92
CA GLY A 340 1.37 -16.23 26.71
C GLY A 340 2.39 -15.18 27.19
N HIS A 341 2.80 -14.32 26.28
CA HIS A 341 3.76 -13.24 26.52
C HIS A 341 3.27 -11.97 25.85
N LEU A 342 3.37 -10.85 26.55
CA LEU A 342 3.01 -9.52 26.08
C LEU A 342 4.26 -8.66 26.08
N PHE A 343 4.57 -8.02 24.97
CA PHE A 343 5.80 -7.25 24.78
C PHE A 343 5.52 -5.80 24.43
N MET A 344 6.27 -4.88 25.02
CA MET A 344 6.54 -3.57 24.43
C MET A 344 7.79 -3.66 23.56
N LEU A 345 7.79 -2.91 22.46
CA LEU A 345 8.85 -2.94 21.47
C LEU A 345 9.81 -1.77 21.64
N GLN A 346 11.10 -2.03 21.44
CA GLN A 346 12.17 -1.05 21.37
C GLN A 346 13.00 -1.32 20.11
N GLY A 347 12.42 -1.00 18.93
CA GLY A 347 12.96 -1.45 17.66
C GLY A 347 12.95 -2.98 17.57
N LYS A 348 14.13 -3.60 17.51
CA LYS A 348 14.28 -5.06 17.50
C LYS A 348 14.13 -5.74 18.87
N ASP A 349 14.30 -4.98 19.96
CA ASP A 349 14.30 -5.53 21.29
C ASP A 349 12.87 -5.59 21.86
N HIS A 350 12.58 -6.61 22.65
CA HIS A 350 11.27 -6.91 23.20
C HIS A 350 11.35 -6.83 24.73
N VAL A 351 10.52 -5.98 25.33
CA VAL A 351 10.42 -5.82 26.78
C VAL A 351 9.12 -6.45 27.26
N GLU A 352 9.19 -7.51 28.04
CA GLU A 352 8.00 -8.18 28.53
C GLU A 352 7.29 -7.33 29.58
N VAL A 353 5.96 -7.19 29.43
CA VAL A 353 5.10 -6.45 30.34
C VAL A 353 4.00 -7.34 30.94
N SER A 354 3.49 -6.96 32.11
CA SER A 354 2.47 -7.74 32.82
C SER A 354 1.06 -7.47 32.29
N HIS A 355 0.81 -6.28 31.82
CA HIS A 355 -0.48 -5.81 31.31
C HIS A 355 -0.28 -4.65 30.34
N ALA A 356 -1.34 -4.33 29.59
CA ALA A 356 -1.47 -3.15 28.73
C ALA A 356 -2.85 -2.52 28.93
N VAL A 357 -2.90 -1.20 28.91
CA VAL A 357 -4.11 -0.37 29.03
C VAL A 357 -4.43 0.33 27.71
N PRO A 358 -5.63 0.91 27.53
CA PRO A 358 -5.93 1.70 26.36
C PRO A 358 -4.85 2.76 26.05
N GLY A 359 -4.46 2.84 24.78
CA GLY A 359 -3.34 3.65 24.31
C GLY A 359 -2.03 2.91 24.20
N ASP A 360 -1.82 1.81 24.92
CA ASP A 360 -0.60 1.03 24.79
C ASP A 360 -0.48 0.34 23.44
N ILE A 361 0.74 0.37 22.89
CA ILE A 361 1.16 -0.37 21.72
C ILE A 361 2.02 -1.54 22.17
N VAL A 362 1.50 -2.76 21.94
CA VAL A 362 2.12 -3.99 22.41
C VAL A 362 2.12 -5.05 21.32
N ALA A 363 2.82 -6.15 21.57
CA ALA A 363 2.93 -7.26 20.62
C ALA A 363 2.72 -8.60 21.30
N VAL A 364 2.19 -9.55 20.53
CA VAL A 364 2.16 -11.00 20.84
C VAL A 364 2.92 -11.77 19.77
N ALA A 365 3.64 -12.79 20.18
CA ALA A 365 4.43 -13.63 19.28
C ALA A 365 3.90 -15.07 19.22
N LYS A 366 4.21 -15.78 18.14
CA LYS A 366 3.83 -17.19 17.91
C LYS A 366 2.32 -17.41 17.82
N VAL A 367 1.61 -16.48 17.21
CA VAL A 367 0.18 -16.57 16.90
C VAL A 367 0.04 -16.59 15.38
N ASP A 368 0.01 -17.79 14.81
CA ASP A 368 0.03 -17.96 13.35
C ASP A 368 -1.23 -17.43 12.66
N GLU A 369 -2.36 -17.44 13.37
CA GLU A 369 -3.66 -16.98 12.90
C GLU A 369 -3.78 -15.45 12.84
N ILE A 370 -2.90 -14.70 13.51
CA ILE A 370 -2.98 -13.23 13.53
C ILE A 370 -2.71 -12.65 12.12
N TYR A 371 -3.47 -11.68 11.71
CA TYR A 371 -3.31 -11.04 10.41
C TYR A 371 -3.39 -9.52 10.54
N PHE A 372 -2.91 -8.83 9.52
CA PHE A 372 -2.96 -7.37 9.42
C PHE A 372 -4.42 -6.89 9.42
N ASP A 373 -4.70 -5.81 10.12
CA ASP A 373 -6.02 -5.18 10.26
C ASP A 373 -7.04 -6.00 11.09
N ALA A 374 -6.59 -7.04 11.78
CA ALA A 374 -7.44 -7.81 12.67
C ALA A 374 -7.81 -7.03 13.94
N VAL A 375 -9.06 -7.11 14.34
CA VAL A 375 -9.51 -6.67 15.67
C VAL A 375 -9.39 -7.85 16.63
N LEU A 376 -8.69 -7.63 17.74
CA LEU A 376 -8.57 -8.61 18.83
C LEU A 376 -9.56 -8.24 19.93
N HIS A 377 -10.35 -9.21 20.41
CA HIS A 377 -11.36 -8.99 21.44
C HIS A 377 -11.47 -10.19 22.38
N ASP A 378 -12.00 -9.98 23.59
CA ASP A 378 -12.20 -11.05 24.61
C ASP A 378 -13.67 -11.42 24.83
N ALA A 379 -14.62 -10.75 24.16
CA ALA A 379 -16.05 -11.04 24.22
C ALA A 379 -16.54 -11.64 22.89
N ALA A 380 -17.35 -12.69 22.96
CA ALA A 380 -17.90 -13.32 21.75
C ALA A 380 -18.91 -12.43 21.00
N GLU A 381 -19.52 -11.48 21.71
CA GLU A 381 -20.43 -10.49 21.17
C GLU A 381 -19.76 -9.43 20.30
N ASP A 382 -18.42 -9.26 20.44
CA ASP A 382 -17.61 -8.36 19.63
C ASP A 382 -17.12 -9.03 18.32
N SER A 383 -17.59 -10.24 18.01
CA SER A 383 -17.43 -10.81 16.67
C SER A 383 -18.02 -9.88 15.62
N HIS A 384 -17.41 -9.78 14.45
CA HIS A 384 -17.79 -8.85 13.37
C HIS A 384 -17.51 -7.36 13.66
N VAL A 385 -16.65 -7.07 14.64
CA VAL A 385 -16.11 -5.72 14.83
C VAL A 385 -14.88 -5.55 13.96
N HIS A 386 -14.86 -4.53 13.12
CA HIS A 386 -13.78 -4.20 12.19
C HIS A 386 -13.40 -2.73 12.34
N LEU A 387 -12.18 -2.40 11.94
CA LEU A 387 -11.83 -0.99 11.71
C LEU A 387 -12.39 -0.53 10.36
N ALA A 388 -12.76 0.75 10.24
CA ALA A 388 -13.09 1.33 8.93
C ALA A 388 -11.92 1.12 7.95
N PRO A 389 -12.18 0.61 6.72
CA PRO A 389 -11.12 0.20 5.80
C PRO A 389 -10.11 1.29 5.50
N LEU A 390 -8.84 0.93 5.48
CA LEU A 390 -7.75 1.81 5.10
C LEU A 390 -7.70 1.97 3.58
N ALA A 391 -7.65 3.21 3.12
CA ALA A 391 -7.49 3.52 1.70
C ALA A 391 -6.02 3.42 1.28
N PHE A 392 -5.54 2.22 1.00
CA PHE A 392 -4.21 2.01 0.46
C PHE A 392 -4.13 2.41 -1.02
N PRO A 393 -2.96 2.92 -1.47
CA PRO A 393 -2.68 3.03 -2.89
C PRO A 393 -2.73 1.65 -3.56
N VAL A 394 -3.36 1.58 -4.74
CA VAL A 394 -3.42 0.32 -5.50
C VAL A 394 -2.02 -0.02 -6.03
N PRO A 395 -1.49 -1.22 -5.75
CA PRO A 395 -0.22 -1.65 -6.29
C PRO A 395 -0.36 -1.97 -7.79
N VAL A 396 0.28 -1.16 -8.64
CA VAL A 396 0.18 -1.25 -10.11
C VAL A 396 1.49 -1.65 -10.79
N HIS A 397 2.62 -1.51 -10.09
CA HIS A 397 3.92 -1.93 -10.64
C HIS A 397 4.06 -3.43 -10.53
N GLY A 398 4.08 -4.14 -11.68
CA GLY A 398 4.10 -5.59 -11.76
C GLY A 398 5.48 -6.17 -12.09
N LEU A 399 5.84 -7.30 -11.47
CA LEU A 399 7.04 -8.07 -11.75
C LEU A 399 6.71 -9.56 -11.73
N ALA A 400 6.86 -10.24 -12.87
CA ALA A 400 6.72 -11.68 -12.95
C ALA A 400 7.92 -12.38 -12.31
N VAL A 401 7.65 -13.33 -11.43
CA VAL A 401 8.68 -14.08 -10.71
C VAL A 401 8.53 -15.58 -10.93
N GLU A 402 9.66 -16.24 -11.07
CA GLU A 402 9.75 -17.68 -11.26
C GLU A 402 10.87 -18.23 -10.35
N PRO A 403 10.64 -19.33 -9.60
CA PRO A 403 11.70 -19.99 -8.85
C PRO A 403 12.84 -20.38 -9.78
N LYS A 404 14.08 -20.13 -9.37
CA LYS A 404 15.26 -20.50 -10.15
C LYS A 404 15.43 -22.01 -10.28
N ARG A 405 14.86 -22.78 -9.36
CA ARG A 405 14.88 -24.25 -9.36
C ARG A 405 13.46 -24.75 -9.59
N HIS A 406 13.31 -25.64 -10.55
CA HIS A 406 12.06 -26.38 -10.74
C HIS A 406 11.71 -27.22 -9.51
N GLY A 407 10.45 -27.19 -9.12
CA GLY A 407 9.92 -27.92 -7.95
C GLY A 407 9.87 -27.09 -6.66
N ASP A 408 10.37 -25.85 -6.68
CA ASP A 408 10.32 -24.93 -5.53
C ASP A 408 9.06 -24.03 -5.54
N GLU A 409 8.07 -24.27 -6.41
CA GLU A 409 6.91 -23.41 -6.60
C GLU A 409 6.06 -23.28 -5.33
N GLN A 410 5.81 -24.38 -4.62
CA GLN A 410 5.05 -24.37 -3.38
C GLN A 410 5.78 -23.55 -2.31
N ARG A 411 7.08 -23.75 -2.17
CA ARG A 411 7.92 -22.99 -1.23
C ARG A 411 7.93 -21.49 -1.57
N ALA A 412 7.95 -21.15 -2.88
CA ALA A 412 7.84 -19.77 -3.32
C ALA A 412 6.55 -19.13 -2.82
N TRP A 413 5.40 -19.82 -3.00
CA TRP A 413 4.10 -19.34 -2.55
C TRP A 413 4.04 -19.14 -1.03
N GLU A 414 4.60 -20.07 -0.25
CA GLU A 414 4.65 -19.96 1.21
C GLU A 414 5.46 -18.73 1.66
N ILE A 415 6.61 -18.48 1.04
CA ILE A 415 7.47 -17.33 1.40
C ILE A 415 6.82 -16.02 0.94
N LEU A 416 6.31 -15.99 -0.28
CA LEU A 416 5.61 -14.81 -0.82
C LEU A 416 4.38 -14.47 0.03
N GLY A 417 3.62 -15.48 0.47
CA GLY A 417 2.49 -15.29 1.38
C GLY A 417 2.89 -14.67 2.72
N LYS A 418 4.07 -15.01 3.26
CA LYS A 418 4.62 -14.37 4.46
C LYS A 418 4.95 -12.91 4.23
N LEU A 419 5.58 -12.58 3.10
CA LEU A 419 5.90 -11.20 2.74
C LEU A 419 4.64 -10.35 2.50
N ALA A 420 3.61 -10.92 1.85
CA ALA A 420 2.33 -10.23 1.68
C ALA A 420 1.55 -10.04 2.99
N ALA A 421 1.77 -10.91 3.99
CA ALA A 421 1.18 -10.73 5.31
C ALA A 421 1.80 -9.55 6.10
N GLU A 422 3.03 -9.15 5.76
CA GLU A 422 3.74 -8.02 6.38
C GLU A 422 3.46 -6.68 5.70
N ASP A 423 3.01 -6.70 4.43
CA ASP A 423 2.82 -5.48 3.63
C ASP A 423 1.49 -5.51 2.87
N PRO A 424 0.49 -4.71 3.28
CA PRO A 424 -0.82 -4.64 2.64
C PRO A 424 -0.77 -4.09 1.20
N CYS A 425 0.33 -3.45 0.80
CA CYS A 425 0.55 -2.95 -0.56
C CYS A 425 1.34 -3.93 -1.45
N LEU A 426 1.62 -5.15 -0.98
CA LEU A 426 2.19 -6.22 -1.79
C LEU A 426 1.09 -7.20 -2.19
N ARG A 427 0.75 -7.25 -3.49
CA ARG A 427 -0.23 -8.19 -4.04
C ARG A 427 0.46 -9.25 -4.86
N ILE A 428 0.05 -10.50 -4.68
CA ILE A 428 0.54 -11.65 -5.43
C ILE A 428 -0.61 -12.23 -6.23
N GLU A 429 -0.40 -12.41 -7.52
CA GLU A 429 -1.44 -12.91 -8.42
C GLU A 429 -0.86 -13.97 -9.37
N HIS A 430 -1.60 -15.06 -9.55
CA HIS A 430 -1.33 -16.00 -10.65
C HIS A 430 -2.14 -15.59 -11.87
N VAL A 431 -1.47 -15.02 -12.87
CA VAL A 431 -2.09 -14.60 -14.12
C VAL A 431 -2.24 -15.80 -15.05
N ALA A 432 -3.42 -16.40 -15.05
CA ALA A 432 -3.68 -17.63 -15.82
C ALA A 432 -3.46 -17.46 -17.33
N ALA A 433 -3.71 -16.27 -17.90
CA ALA A 433 -3.55 -15.99 -19.31
C ALA A 433 -2.10 -16.12 -19.81
N THR A 434 -1.12 -15.82 -18.97
CA THR A 434 0.31 -15.91 -19.27
C THR A 434 1.01 -17.03 -18.50
N ASN A 435 0.28 -17.71 -17.61
CA ASN A 435 0.78 -18.71 -16.67
C ASN A 435 1.99 -18.17 -15.87
N GLU A 436 1.84 -16.98 -15.29
CA GLU A 436 2.89 -16.29 -14.53
C GLU A 436 2.43 -15.98 -13.12
N THR A 437 3.34 -16.08 -12.17
CA THR A 437 3.16 -15.48 -10.84
C THR A 437 3.70 -14.05 -10.89
N VAL A 438 2.82 -13.07 -10.68
CA VAL A 438 3.17 -11.66 -10.72
C VAL A 438 3.06 -11.05 -9.33
N LEU A 439 4.11 -10.36 -8.92
CA LEU A 439 4.14 -9.50 -7.74
C LEU A 439 3.76 -8.09 -8.17
N TYR A 440 2.79 -7.49 -7.51
CA TYR A 440 2.44 -6.09 -7.68
C TYR A 440 2.81 -5.30 -6.42
N GLY A 441 3.49 -4.18 -6.61
CA GLY A 441 3.89 -3.25 -5.55
C GLY A 441 3.64 -1.80 -5.93
N LEU A 442 3.93 -0.89 -5.03
CA LEU A 442 3.72 0.56 -5.23
C LEU A 442 4.74 1.18 -6.19
N GLY A 443 5.90 0.55 -6.35
CA GLY A 443 6.94 1.04 -7.25
C GLY A 443 8.09 0.05 -7.42
N GLU A 444 9.08 0.44 -8.23
CA GLU A 444 10.24 -0.39 -8.53
C GLU A 444 11.08 -0.67 -7.27
N LEU A 445 11.28 0.35 -6.43
CA LEU A 445 12.05 0.19 -5.20
C LEU A 445 11.37 -0.78 -4.25
N HIS A 446 10.04 -0.71 -4.11
CA HIS A 446 9.28 -1.65 -3.30
C HIS A 446 9.55 -3.11 -3.71
N LEU A 447 9.34 -3.45 -4.99
CA LEU A 447 9.55 -4.82 -5.47
C LEU A 447 11.02 -5.26 -5.42
N ARG A 448 11.96 -4.34 -5.63
CA ARG A 448 13.39 -4.63 -5.44
C ARG A 448 13.70 -5.06 -4.00
N ILE A 449 13.13 -4.37 -3.00
CA ILE A 449 13.28 -4.75 -1.59
C ILE A 449 12.67 -6.12 -1.32
N VAL A 450 11.50 -6.41 -1.87
CA VAL A 450 10.87 -7.74 -1.76
C VAL A 450 11.79 -8.84 -2.30
N LEU A 451 12.39 -8.64 -3.48
CA LEU A 451 13.34 -9.59 -4.08
C LEU A 451 14.62 -9.75 -3.23
N GLU A 452 15.13 -8.66 -2.66
CA GLU A 452 16.30 -8.72 -1.78
C GLU A 452 15.98 -9.47 -0.49
N ARG A 453 14.80 -9.28 0.11
CA ARG A 453 14.34 -10.07 1.26
C ARG A 453 14.21 -11.55 0.94
N LEU A 454 13.67 -11.91 -0.22
CA LEU A 454 13.62 -13.30 -0.70
C LEU A 454 15.03 -13.93 -0.68
N ARG A 455 16.00 -13.21 -1.23
CA ARG A 455 17.38 -13.70 -1.34
C ARG A 455 18.12 -13.74 0.00
N GLU A 456 18.02 -12.69 0.82
CA GLU A 456 18.87 -12.52 2.00
C GLU A 456 18.27 -13.15 3.26
N VAL A 457 16.97 -13.00 3.48
CA VAL A 457 16.29 -13.53 4.68
C VAL A 457 15.89 -14.99 4.46
N TYR A 458 15.21 -15.27 3.34
CA TYR A 458 14.66 -16.60 3.08
C TYR A 458 15.60 -17.52 2.32
N ARG A 459 16.76 -17.01 1.85
CA ARG A 459 17.74 -17.75 1.04
C ARG A 459 17.08 -18.41 -0.18
N PHE A 460 16.17 -17.69 -0.80
CA PHE A 460 15.37 -18.13 -1.92
C PHE A 460 15.64 -17.25 -3.15
N GLU A 461 16.06 -17.88 -4.25
CA GLU A 461 16.37 -17.19 -5.49
C GLU A 461 15.25 -17.33 -6.52
N VAL A 462 14.84 -16.21 -7.10
CA VAL A 462 13.87 -16.12 -8.18
C VAL A 462 14.48 -15.44 -9.41
N LEU A 463 13.95 -15.80 -10.58
CA LEU A 463 14.13 -15.03 -11.81
C LEU A 463 12.99 -14.02 -11.88
N ALA A 464 13.33 -12.75 -12.05
CA ALA A 464 12.36 -11.67 -12.13
C ALA A 464 12.43 -10.99 -13.49
N ARG A 465 11.29 -10.71 -14.10
CA ARG A 465 11.16 -10.04 -15.39
C ARG A 465 9.86 -9.24 -15.47
N PRO A 466 9.73 -8.28 -16.39
CA PRO A 466 8.43 -7.65 -16.64
C PRO A 466 7.38 -8.71 -17.00
N PRO A 467 6.13 -8.57 -16.53
CA PRO A 467 5.03 -9.47 -16.87
C PRO A 467 4.80 -9.48 -18.39
N ARG A 468 4.46 -10.63 -18.94
CA ARG A 468 4.06 -10.72 -20.35
C ARG A 468 2.73 -10.02 -20.55
N ILE A 469 2.61 -9.39 -21.70
CA ILE A 469 1.32 -8.87 -22.15
C ILE A 469 0.47 -10.03 -22.64
N ALA A 470 -0.77 -10.12 -22.16
CA ALA A 470 -1.70 -11.17 -22.52
C ALA A 470 -2.30 -10.90 -23.92
N TYR A 471 -1.47 -10.95 -24.97
CA TYR A 471 -1.95 -10.85 -26.34
C TYR A 471 -2.88 -12.02 -26.69
N ARG A 472 -3.72 -11.82 -27.69
CA ARG A 472 -4.59 -12.84 -28.27
C ARG A 472 -4.50 -12.79 -29.79
N GLU A 473 -4.98 -13.83 -30.46
CA GLU A 473 -5.12 -13.84 -31.90
C GLU A 473 -6.60 -13.98 -32.28
N THR A 474 -6.98 -13.47 -33.43
CA THR A 474 -8.32 -13.67 -34.01
C THR A 474 -8.28 -13.54 -35.51
N VAL A 475 -9.40 -13.83 -36.16
CA VAL A 475 -9.58 -13.69 -37.61
C VAL A 475 -10.54 -12.54 -37.93
N THR A 476 -10.38 -11.94 -39.10
CA THR A 476 -11.23 -10.84 -39.57
C THR A 476 -12.01 -11.15 -40.83
N ALA A 477 -11.79 -12.29 -41.45
CA ALA A 477 -12.48 -12.76 -42.64
C ALA A 477 -12.83 -14.24 -42.52
N THR A 478 -13.88 -14.66 -43.20
CA THR A 478 -14.23 -16.06 -43.37
C THR A 478 -13.25 -16.72 -44.35
N ALA A 479 -12.80 -17.92 -44.01
CA ALA A 479 -11.93 -18.70 -44.89
C ALA A 479 -12.20 -20.21 -44.73
N GLU A 480 -11.80 -20.96 -45.70
CA GLU A 480 -11.92 -22.44 -45.73
C GLU A 480 -10.53 -23.06 -45.58
N GLY A 481 -10.48 -24.21 -44.92
CA GLY A 481 -9.28 -24.98 -44.76
C GLY A 481 -9.49 -26.45 -45.00
N HIS A 482 -8.50 -27.08 -45.59
CA HIS A 482 -8.53 -28.50 -45.93
C HIS A 482 -7.18 -29.14 -45.59
N HIS A 483 -7.26 -30.35 -45.02
CA HIS A 483 -6.08 -31.18 -44.89
C HIS A 483 -6.43 -32.66 -44.92
N ARG A 484 -5.58 -33.42 -45.66
CA ARG A 484 -5.63 -34.85 -45.73
C ARG A 484 -4.42 -35.47 -45.03
N HIS A 485 -4.65 -36.06 -43.85
CA HIS A 485 -3.63 -36.83 -43.15
C HIS A 485 -3.61 -38.28 -43.64
N LYS A 486 -2.47 -38.72 -44.18
CA LYS A 486 -2.23 -40.10 -44.57
C LYS A 486 -0.80 -40.50 -44.17
N LYS A 487 -0.71 -41.47 -43.25
CA LYS A 487 0.59 -42.02 -42.81
C LYS A 487 0.55 -43.54 -42.90
N GLN A 488 1.51 -44.13 -43.63
CA GLN A 488 1.71 -45.57 -43.77
C GLN A 488 3.17 -45.86 -43.41
N THR A 489 3.46 -46.24 -42.17
CA THR A 489 4.79 -46.64 -41.72
C THR A 489 4.63 -47.92 -40.91
N GLY A 490 4.99 -49.09 -41.51
CA GLY A 490 5.27 -50.36 -40.82
C GLY A 490 4.27 -50.92 -39.80
N GLY A 491 3.01 -50.42 -39.78
CA GLY A 491 1.96 -50.81 -38.85
C GLY A 491 0.57 -50.42 -39.35
N ALA A 492 -0.44 -50.34 -38.45
CA ALA A 492 -1.78 -49.89 -38.80
C ALA A 492 -1.74 -48.46 -39.37
N GLY A 493 -2.28 -48.24 -40.58
CA GLY A 493 -2.33 -46.96 -41.26
C GLY A 493 -3.09 -45.88 -40.47
N GLN A 494 -2.84 -44.63 -40.81
CA GLN A 494 -3.59 -43.48 -40.28
C GLN A 494 -4.16 -42.69 -41.46
N PHE A 495 -5.49 -42.51 -41.47
CA PHE A 495 -6.18 -41.77 -42.52
C PHE A 495 -7.28 -40.90 -41.93
N GLY A 496 -7.31 -39.62 -42.32
CA GLY A 496 -8.38 -38.68 -42.01
C GLY A 496 -8.29 -37.46 -42.92
N GLU A 497 -9.40 -37.05 -43.50
CA GLU A 497 -9.49 -35.84 -44.32
C GLU A 497 -10.58 -34.95 -43.79
N VAL A 498 -10.28 -33.66 -43.59
CA VAL A 498 -11.19 -32.69 -42.98
C VAL A 498 -11.24 -31.43 -43.83
N PHE A 499 -12.45 -30.98 -44.14
CA PHE A 499 -12.76 -29.68 -44.68
C PHE A 499 -13.51 -28.89 -43.62
N LEU A 500 -13.03 -27.69 -43.33
CA LEU A 500 -13.66 -26.82 -42.38
C LEU A 500 -13.68 -25.37 -42.88
N ARG A 501 -14.62 -24.60 -42.36
CA ARG A 501 -14.77 -23.16 -42.56
C ARG A 501 -14.61 -22.48 -41.23
N ILE A 502 -13.94 -21.34 -41.22
CA ILE A 502 -13.84 -20.48 -40.05
C ILE A 502 -14.50 -19.15 -40.32
N GLU A 503 -15.18 -18.63 -39.32
CA GLU A 503 -15.93 -17.39 -39.37
C GLU A 503 -15.55 -16.51 -38.16
N PRO A 504 -15.35 -15.18 -38.33
CA PRO A 504 -15.11 -14.28 -37.21
C PRO A 504 -16.38 -14.13 -36.36
N LEU A 505 -16.22 -14.10 -35.03
CA LEU A 505 -17.26 -13.80 -34.09
C LEU A 505 -17.09 -12.37 -33.51
N PRO A 506 -18.15 -11.80 -32.94
CA PRO A 506 -18.03 -10.56 -32.17
C PRO A 506 -17.01 -10.69 -31.04
N ARG A 507 -16.36 -9.57 -30.67
CA ARG A 507 -15.36 -9.54 -29.61
C ARG A 507 -15.95 -10.03 -28.28
N GLY A 508 -15.23 -10.95 -27.60
CA GLY A 508 -15.65 -11.57 -26.36
C GLY A 508 -16.58 -12.78 -26.52
N ALA A 509 -16.94 -13.17 -27.73
CA ALA A 509 -17.80 -14.33 -27.97
C ALA A 509 -17.06 -15.69 -27.83
N GLY A 510 -15.73 -15.66 -27.77
CA GLY A 510 -14.91 -16.83 -27.51
C GLY A 510 -14.83 -17.80 -28.68
N PHE A 511 -15.10 -19.09 -28.45
CA PHE A 511 -14.97 -20.14 -29.44
C PHE A 511 -16.30 -20.90 -29.61
N GLN A 512 -16.67 -21.14 -30.87
CA GLN A 512 -17.82 -21.97 -31.23
C GLN A 512 -17.38 -23.05 -32.22
N PHE A 513 -17.89 -24.28 -32.05
CA PHE A 513 -17.67 -25.40 -32.93
C PHE A 513 -19.02 -25.93 -33.44
N ALA A 514 -19.11 -26.15 -34.71
CA ALA A 514 -20.32 -26.69 -35.38
C ALA A 514 -19.99 -27.85 -36.31
N ASP A 515 -20.83 -28.85 -36.29
CA ASP A 515 -20.79 -30.00 -37.20
C ASP A 515 -21.93 -29.87 -38.25
N GLU A 516 -21.55 -29.65 -39.50
CA GLU A 516 -22.44 -29.57 -40.62
C GLU A 516 -22.18 -30.75 -41.64
N VAL A 517 -21.42 -31.79 -41.23
CA VAL A 517 -21.08 -32.94 -42.08
C VAL A 517 -22.34 -33.69 -42.49
N ARG A 518 -22.46 -33.92 -43.79
CA ARG A 518 -23.59 -34.65 -44.36
C ARG A 518 -23.18 -36.03 -44.89
N GLY A 519 -24.13 -36.99 -44.93
CA GLY A 519 -23.94 -38.30 -45.53
C GLY A 519 -22.91 -39.20 -44.85
N GLY A 520 -22.46 -38.90 -43.62
CA GLY A 520 -21.47 -39.72 -42.91
C GLY A 520 -20.05 -39.64 -43.50
N ALA A 521 -19.71 -38.57 -44.20
CA ALA A 521 -18.39 -38.35 -44.77
C ALA A 521 -17.29 -38.44 -43.70
N ILE A 522 -17.54 -37.90 -42.50
CA ILE A 522 -16.80 -38.17 -41.28
C ILE A 522 -17.77 -38.86 -40.30
N PRO A 523 -17.49 -40.09 -39.85
CA PRO A 523 -18.28 -40.72 -38.79
C PRO A 523 -18.33 -39.86 -37.50
N GLY A 524 -19.52 -39.71 -36.89
CA GLY A 524 -19.74 -38.83 -35.74
C GLY A 524 -18.80 -39.08 -34.57
N GLN A 525 -18.30 -40.30 -34.39
CA GLN A 525 -17.31 -40.64 -33.37
C GLN A 525 -15.96 -39.89 -33.52
N PHE A 526 -15.60 -39.42 -34.73
CA PHE A 526 -14.34 -38.71 -34.99
C PHE A 526 -14.47 -37.19 -34.97
N ILE A 527 -15.68 -36.63 -34.92
CA ILE A 527 -15.91 -35.17 -34.80
C ILE A 527 -15.27 -34.59 -33.55
N PRO A 528 -15.37 -35.21 -32.35
CA PRO A 528 -14.67 -34.74 -31.16
C PRO A 528 -13.14 -34.72 -31.31
N ALA A 529 -12.58 -35.65 -32.11
CA ALA A 529 -11.14 -35.64 -32.38
C ALA A 529 -10.73 -34.46 -33.28
N VAL A 530 -11.56 -34.10 -34.28
CA VAL A 530 -11.33 -32.89 -35.09
C VAL A 530 -11.35 -31.64 -34.20
N GLU A 531 -12.38 -31.51 -33.33
CA GLU A 531 -12.49 -30.40 -32.39
C GLU A 531 -11.27 -30.33 -31.47
N LYS A 532 -10.80 -31.45 -30.96
CA LYS A 532 -9.58 -31.50 -30.11
C LYS A 532 -8.38 -30.94 -30.88
N GLY A 533 -8.16 -31.31 -32.13
CA GLY A 533 -7.07 -30.79 -32.96
C GLY A 533 -7.19 -29.27 -33.19
N VAL A 534 -8.41 -28.76 -33.38
CA VAL A 534 -8.66 -27.30 -33.45
C VAL A 534 -8.33 -26.60 -32.14
N ARG A 535 -8.76 -27.16 -31.01
CA ARG A 535 -8.50 -26.58 -29.66
C ARG A 535 -7.02 -26.54 -29.33
N GLU A 536 -6.21 -27.44 -29.80
CA GLU A 536 -4.75 -27.39 -29.64
C GLU A 536 -4.15 -26.14 -30.31
N VAL A 537 -4.61 -25.77 -31.50
CA VAL A 537 -4.18 -24.54 -32.18
C VAL A 537 -4.74 -23.30 -31.50
N LEU A 538 -6.00 -23.34 -31.04
CA LEU A 538 -6.59 -22.23 -30.30
C LEU A 538 -5.78 -21.87 -29.05
N ALA A 539 -5.29 -22.88 -28.34
CA ALA A 539 -4.48 -22.67 -27.14
C ALA A 539 -3.03 -22.23 -27.44
N GLY A 540 -2.43 -22.80 -28.50
CA GLY A 540 -1.02 -22.55 -28.84
C GLY A 540 -0.77 -21.36 -29.77
N GLY A 541 -1.84 -20.78 -30.34
CA GLY A 541 -1.73 -19.69 -31.32
C GLY A 541 -1.42 -20.19 -32.73
N ALA A 542 -1.61 -19.32 -33.70
CA ALA A 542 -1.48 -19.66 -35.14
C ALA A 542 -0.44 -18.79 -35.86
N ILE A 543 -0.29 -17.50 -35.50
CA ILE A 543 0.58 -16.56 -36.20
C ILE A 543 1.65 -15.92 -35.30
N ALA A 544 1.39 -15.82 -34.00
CA ALA A 544 2.29 -15.18 -33.03
C ALA A 544 2.41 -15.99 -31.73
N GLY A 545 1.76 -17.15 -31.61
CA GLY A 545 1.82 -18.03 -30.44
C GLY A 545 0.90 -17.61 -29.29
N TYR A 546 -0.10 -16.77 -29.57
CA TYR A 546 -1.07 -16.33 -28.56
C TYR A 546 -2.42 -17.04 -28.75
N PRO A 547 -3.21 -17.26 -27.68
CA PRO A 547 -4.50 -17.93 -27.80
C PRO A 547 -5.41 -17.28 -28.84
N VAL A 548 -5.99 -18.11 -29.73
CA VAL A 548 -6.95 -17.65 -30.73
C VAL A 548 -8.34 -17.59 -30.11
N VAL A 549 -9.03 -16.45 -30.26
CA VAL A 549 -10.36 -16.19 -29.72
C VAL A 549 -11.30 -15.62 -30.78
N ASP A 550 -12.59 -15.59 -30.45
CA ASP A 550 -13.64 -14.97 -31.26
C ASP A 550 -13.71 -15.58 -32.68
N VAL A 551 -13.70 -16.91 -32.72
CA VAL A 551 -13.77 -17.68 -33.97
C VAL A 551 -14.80 -18.80 -33.86
N ARG A 552 -15.60 -18.95 -34.90
CA ARG A 552 -16.47 -20.11 -35.14
C ARG A 552 -15.83 -21.04 -36.16
N VAL A 553 -15.79 -22.30 -35.82
CA VAL A 553 -15.27 -23.36 -36.71
C VAL A 553 -16.42 -24.29 -37.10
N VAL A 554 -16.62 -24.45 -38.38
CA VAL A 554 -17.66 -25.33 -38.95
C VAL A 554 -16.99 -26.42 -39.74
N VAL A 555 -17.14 -27.65 -39.32
CA VAL A 555 -16.70 -28.83 -40.10
C VAL A 555 -17.86 -29.24 -41.01
N TYR A 556 -17.65 -29.23 -42.34
CA TYR A 556 -18.75 -29.45 -43.29
C TYR A 556 -18.54 -30.63 -44.21
N ASP A 557 -17.30 -31.14 -44.40
CA ASP A 557 -17.03 -32.32 -45.25
C ASP A 557 -15.73 -33.02 -44.80
N GLY A 558 -15.49 -34.22 -45.30
CA GLY A 558 -14.29 -34.98 -45.06
C GLY A 558 -14.30 -36.35 -45.74
N LYS A 559 -13.27 -37.16 -45.42
CA LYS A 559 -13.23 -38.56 -45.82
C LYS A 559 -12.65 -39.45 -44.75
N HIS A 560 -13.20 -40.63 -44.60
CA HIS A 560 -12.67 -41.66 -43.72
C HIS A 560 -12.29 -42.92 -44.53
N HIS A 561 -11.46 -43.76 -43.94
CA HIS A 561 -11.11 -45.07 -44.46
C HIS A 561 -11.58 -46.12 -43.46
N SER A 562 -12.27 -47.20 -43.97
CA SER A 562 -12.92 -48.16 -43.10
C SER A 562 -12.00 -48.87 -42.09
N VAL A 563 -10.70 -48.96 -42.38
CA VAL A 563 -9.71 -49.68 -41.56
C VAL A 563 -8.69 -48.72 -40.88
N ASP A 564 -8.25 -47.69 -41.63
CA ASP A 564 -7.10 -46.83 -41.19
C ASP A 564 -7.52 -45.53 -40.48
N SER A 565 -8.83 -45.27 -40.36
CA SER A 565 -9.30 -44.09 -39.66
C SER A 565 -9.21 -44.26 -38.16
N LYS A 566 -8.58 -43.27 -37.49
CA LYS A 566 -8.37 -43.21 -36.05
C LYS A 566 -8.51 -41.77 -35.56
N ASP A 567 -8.80 -41.59 -34.28
CA ASP A 567 -8.94 -40.27 -33.65
C ASP A 567 -7.72 -39.37 -33.88
N ILE A 568 -6.50 -39.92 -33.74
CA ILE A 568 -5.26 -39.16 -33.95
C ILE A 568 -5.12 -38.64 -35.39
N ALA A 569 -5.63 -39.38 -36.41
CA ALA A 569 -5.59 -38.92 -37.76
C ALA A 569 -6.53 -37.75 -38.03
N PHE A 570 -7.73 -37.77 -37.44
CA PHE A 570 -8.70 -36.68 -37.51
C PHE A 570 -8.29 -35.47 -36.66
N ALA A 571 -7.69 -35.65 -35.49
CA ALA A 571 -7.12 -34.57 -34.72
C ALA A 571 -6.01 -33.85 -35.51
N THR A 572 -5.09 -34.62 -36.13
CA THR A 572 -4.04 -34.04 -36.97
C THR A 572 -4.60 -33.35 -38.22
N ALA A 573 -5.59 -33.95 -38.86
CA ALA A 573 -6.22 -33.36 -40.05
C ALA A 573 -6.98 -32.07 -39.69
N GLY A 574 -7.74 -32.06 -38.58
CA GLY A 574 -8.44 -30.88 -38.06
C GLY A 574 -7.49 -29.75 -37.70
N ARG A 575 -6.41 -30.07 -36.98
CA ARG A 575 -5.34 -29.10 -36.62
C ARG A 575 -4.76 -28.43 -37.87
N LYS A 576 -4.32 -29.19 -38.86
CA LYS A 576 -3.70 -28.68 -40.09
C LYS A 576 -4.69 -27.96 -41.00
N ALA A 577 -5.94 -28.43 -41.10
CA ALA A 577 -7.00 -27.74 -41.86
C ALA A 577 -7.31 -26.35 -41.20
N PHE A 578 -7.41 -26.31 -39.90
CA PHE A 578 -7.63 -25.05 -39.15
C PHE A 578 -6.47 -24.06 -39.33
N MET A 579 -5.23 -24.52 -39.22
CA MET A 579 -4.05 -23.70 -39.50
C MET A 579 -4.04 -23.13 -40.93
N ALA A 580 -4.45 -23.94 -41.94
CA ALA A 580 -4.58 -23.49 -43.32
C ALA A 580 -5.66 -22.40 -43.45
N ALA A 581 -6.83 -22.61 -42.83
CA ALA A 581 -7.91 -21.64 -42.85
C ALA A 581 -7.52 -20.30 -42.15
N ILE A 582 -6.86 -20.35 -41.02
CA ILE A 582 -6.43 -19.11 -40.28
C ILE A 582 -5.52 -18.25 -41.17
N ARG A 583 -4.56 -18.84 -41.87
CA ARG A 583 -3.64 -18.09 -42.73
C ARG A 583 -4.35 -17.25 -43.81
N GLU A 584 -5.47 -17.77 -44.32
CA GLU A 584 -6.28 -17.08 -45.34
C GLU A 584 -7.34 -16.14 -44.77
N ALA A 585 -7.69 -16.27 -43.46
CA ALA A 585 -8.74 -15.53 -42.78
C ALA A 585 -8.33 -14.13 -42.29
N ARG A 586 -7.24 -13.59 -42.83
CA ARG A 586 -6.67 -12.28 -42.38
C ARG A 586 -6.52 -12.21 -40.85
N PRO A 587 -5.65 -13.03 -40.27
CA PRO A 587 -5.48 -13.09 -38.85
C PRO A 587 -4.84 -11.79 -38.29
N VAL A 588 -5.27 -11.38 -37.11
CA VAL A 588 -4.74 -10.21 -36.40
C VAL A 588 -4.39 -10.57 -34.94
N VAL A 589 -3.37 -9.93 -34.43
CA VAL A 589 -3.03 -9.98 -33.00
C VAL A 589 -3.82 -8.90 -32.27
N LEU A 590 -4.37 -9.26 -31.10
CA LEU A 590 -5.11 -8.36 -30.23
C LEU A 590 -4.27 -8.03 -29.01
N GLU A 591 -4.23 -6.75 -28.63
CA GLU A 591 -3.63 -6.27 -27.40
C GLU A 591 -4.69 -5.89 -26.36
N PRO A 592 -4.42 -6.08 -25.04
CA PRO A 592 -5.32 -5.64 -24.00
C PRO A 592 -5.27 -4.12 -23.87
N ILE A 593 -6.43 -3.48 -23.96
CA ILE A 593 -6.64 -2.07 -23.67
C ILE A 593 -7.14 -1.95 -22.25
N VAL A 594 -6.46 -1.13 -21.45
CA VAL A 594 -6.86 -0.87 -20.08
C VAL A 594 -7.51 0.50 -19.97
N GLN A 595 -8.54 0.59 -19.16
CA GLN A 595 -9.04 1.84 -18.66
C GLN A 595 -8.05 2.34 -17.58
N ILE A 596 -7.59 3.57 -17.71
CA ILE A 596 -6.68 4.21 -16.77
C ILE A 596 -7.38 5.42 -16.14
N GLY A 597 -7.26 5.56 -14.82
CA GLY A 597 -7.64 6.76 -14.08
C GLY A 597 -6.37 7.32 -13.42
N ILE A 598 -6.07 8.60 -13.65
CA ILE A 598 -4.84 9.23 -13.17
C ILE A 598 -5.19 10.49 -12.38
N ASP A 599 -4.90 10.50 -11.09
CA ASP A 599 -5.09 11.64 -10.22
C ASP A 599 -3.79 12.44 -10.13
N VAL A 600 -3.85 13.73 -10.52
CA VAL A 600 -2.68 14.61 -10.57
C VAL A 600 -3.05 16.03 -10.17
N PRO A 601 -2.08 16.84 -9.70
CA PRO A 601 -2.28 18.26 -9.52
C PRO A 601 -2.71 18.95 -10.83
N GLU A 602 -3.58 19.95 -10.74
CA GLU A 602 -4.16 20.65 -11.88
C GLU A 602 -3.09 21.13 -12.89
N HIS A 603 -1.96 21.64 -12.39
CA HIS A 603 -0.86 22.13 -13.24
C HIS A 603 -0.18 21.02 -14.06
N SER A 604 -0.32 19.75 -13.69
CA SER A 604 0.30 18.60 -14.37
C SER A 604 -0.63 17.94 -15.41
N VAL A 605 -1.90 18.33 -15.50
CA VAL A 605 -2.90 17.71 -16.39
C VAL A 605 -2.46 17.76 -17.86
N GLY A 606 -1.88 18.90 -18.30
CA GLY A 606 -1.40 19.06 -19.67
C GLY A 606 -0.28 18.08 -20.04
N ASP A 607 0.70 17.90 -19.17
CA ASP A 607 1.82 16.99 -19.39
C ASP A 607 1.35 15.53 -19.42
N VAL A 608 0.45 15.16 -18.49
CA VAL A 608 -0.10 13.79 -18.39
C VAL A 608 -0.96 13.44 -19.61
N THR A 609 -1.82 14.33 -20.06
CA THR A 609 -2.66 14.09 -21.25
C THR A 609 -1.81 13.99 -22.53
N SER A 610 -0.75 14.78 -22.62
CA SER A 610 0.21 14.70 -23.73
C SER A 610 1.00 13.38 -23.70
N ASP A 611 1.47 12.93 -22.54
CA ASP A 611 2.18 11.66 -22.39
C ASP A 611 1.28 10.46 -22.70
N LEU A 612 0.01 10.47 -22.25
CA LEU A 612 -0.96 9.43 -22.62
C LEU A 612 -1.17 9.35 -24.12
N SER A 613 -1.32 10.50 -24.79
CA SER A 613 -1.50 10.56 -26.25
C SER A 613 -0.27 10.01 -26.99
N ALA A 614 0.95 10.31 -26.49
CA ALA A 614 2.19 9.75 -27.04
C ALA A 614 2.27 8.21 -26.87
N ARG A 615 1.57 7.64 -25.90
CA ARG A 615 1.46 6.20 -25.61
C ARG A 615 0.26 5.53 -26.30
N ARG A 616 -0.23 6.07 -27.36
CA ARG A 616 -1.44 5.58 -28.06
C ARG A 616 -2.69 5.56 -27.18
N GLY A 617 -2.68 6.35 -26.08
CA GLY A 617 -3.82 6.48 -25.20
C GLY A 617 -4.85 7.47 -25.73
N VAL A 618 -6.11 7.20 -25.40
CA VAL A 618 -7.26 8.06 -25.71
C VAL A 618 -7.82 8.60 -24.40
N VAL A 619 -7.71 9.91 -24.17
CA VAL A 619 -8.30 10.56 -22.98
C VAL A 619 -9.82 10.62 -23.17
N THR A 620 -10.56 10.11 -22.19
CA THR A 620 -12.04 10.07 -22.21
C THR A 620 -12.68 11.24 -21.47
N GLY A 621 -11.95 11.85 -20.54
CA GLY A 621 -12.42 13.00 -19.78
C GLY A 621 -11.53 13.36 -18.62
N THR A 622 -11.84 14.49 -18.00
CA THR A 622 -11.21 14.95 -16.75
C THR A 622 -12.30 15.34 -15.77
N SER A 623 -12.09 15.08 -14.48
CA SER A 623 -12.99 15.45 -13.39
C SER A 623 -12.19 16.05 -12.25
N ASP A 624 -12.71 17.11 -11.64
CA ASP A 624 -12.15 17.69 -10.42
C ASP A 624 -12.47 16.76 -9.25
N VAL A 625 -11.44 16.37 -8.49
CA VAL A 625 -11.56 15.53 -7.30
C VAL A 625 -11.52 16.37 -6.02
N GLY A 626 -11.24 17.66 -6.15
CA GLY A 626 -11.07 18.58 -5.03
C GLY A 626 -9.61 18.76 -4.61
N ALA A 627 -9.37 19.71 -3.72
CA ALA A 627 -8.04 20.06 -3.20
C ALA A 627 -6.97 20.31 -4.28
N GLY A 628 -7.35 20.88 -5.45
CA GLY A 628 -6.43 21.13 -6.56
C GLY A 628 -5.97 19.88 -7.32
N THR A 629 -6.67 18.74 -7.13
CA THR A 629 -6.41 17.47 -7.79
C THR A 629 -7.44 17.22 -8.89
N VAL A 630 -6.97 16.84 -10.06
CA VAL A 630 -7.79 16.49 -11.23
C VAL A 630 -7.56 15.03 -11.60
N SER A 631 -8.64 14.28 -11.78
CA SER A 631 -8.61 12.92 -12.30
C SER A 631 -8.74 12.92 -13.82
N VAL A 632 -7.76 12.32 -14.49
CA VAL A 632 -7.71 12.15 -15.96
C VAL A 632 -8.08 10.71 -16.28
N GLY A 633 -9.22 10.50 -16.94
CA GLY A 633 -9.67 9.19 -17.41
C GLY A 633 -9.27 8.92 -18.86
N GLY A 634 -8.94 7.67 -19.18
CA GLY A 634 -8.57 7.30 -20.55
C GLY A 634 -8.52 5.81 -20.80
N HIS A 635 -8.25 5.44 -22.05
CA HIS A 635 -7.94 4.08 -22.47
C HIS A 635 -6.54 4.04 -23.08
N VAL A 636 -5.74 3.03 -22.73
CA VAL A 636 -4.37 2.92 -23.21
C VAL A 636 -3.99 1.44 -23.37
N PRO A 637 -3.19 1.07 -24.39
CA PRO A 637 -2.67 -0.28 -24.50
C PRO A 637 -1.78 -0.62 -23.29
N MET A 638 -2.00 -1.78 -22.68
CA MET A 638 -1.25 -2.20 -21.51
C MET A 638 0.28 -2.25 -21.76
N ALA A 639 0.68 -2.57 -22.99
CA ALA A 639 2.08 -2.61 -23.42
C ALA A 639 2.78 -1.24 -23.29
N GLU A 640 2.06 -0.12 -23.39
CA GLU A 640 2.60 1.23 -23.33
C GLU A 640 2.79 1.75 -21.89
N LEU A 641 2.29 1.00 -20.90
CA LEU A 641 2.40 1.37 -19.47
C LEU A 641 3.67 0.84 -18.80
N ALA A 642 4.60 0.24 -19.55
CA ALA A 642 5.88 -0.15 -18.99
C ALA A 642 6.56 1.08 -18.34
N ASN A 643 6.94 0.95 -17.06
CA ASN A 643 7.59 1.99 -16.26
C ASN A 643 6.78 3.32 -16.13
N TYR A 644 5.46 3.25 -16.33
CA TYR A 644 4.62 4.45 -16.29
C TYR A 644 4.64 5.16 -14.93
N GLN A 645 4.68 4.42 -13.80
CA GLN A 645 4.78 5.01 -12.47
C GLN A 645 5.98 5.95 -12.31
N SER A 646 7.15 5.51 -12.75
CA SER A 646 8.37 6.33 -12.69
C SER A 646 8.24 7.60 -13.53
N ARG A 647 7.60 7.49 -14.69
CA ARG A 647 7.34 8.62 -15.59
C ARG A 647 6.31 9.60 -14.98
N LEU A 648 5.23 9.07 -14.42
CA LEU A 648 4.21 9.86 -13.75
C LEU A 648 4.79 10.61 -12.54
N ASN A 649 5.61 9.95 -11.72
CA ASN A 649 6.31 10.57 -10.60
C ASN A 649 7.20 11.74 -11.06
N ALA A 650 7.91 11.59 -12.18
CA ALA A 650 8.74 12.65 -12.73
C ALA A 650 7.93 13.86 -13.22
N MET A 651 6.76 13.64 -13.83
CA MET A 651 5.88 14.71 -14.33
C MET A 651 5.13 15.45 -13.22
N THR A 652 4.86 14.77 -12.10
CA THR A 652 4.01 15.27 -11.01
C THR A 652 4.76 15.48 -9.70
N SER A 653 6.10 15.45 -9.73
CA SER A 653 6.94 15.51 -8.52
C SER A 653 6.53 14.48 -7.45
N GLY A 654 6.09 13.29 -7.89
CA GLY A 654 5.68 12.20 -7.00
C GLY A 654 4.24 12.30 -6.45
N GLN A 655 3.46 13.28 -6.89
CA GLN A 655 2.07 13.45 -6.43
C GLN A 655 1.07 12.61 -7.25
N GLY A 656 1.43 12.23 -8.50
CA GLY A 656 0.56 11.48 -9.39
C GLY A 656 0.30 10.04 -8.92
N ARG A 657 -0.93 9.61 -9.06
CA ARG A 657 -1.39 8.23 -8.83
C ARG A 657 -2.15 7.76 -10.04
N TYR A 658 -2.12 6.47 -10.31
CA TYR A 658 -2.98 5.90 -11.32
C TYR A 658 -3.51 4.53 -10.93
N THR A 659 -4.65 4.20 -11.51
CA THR A 659 -5.28 2.89 -11.43
C THR A 659 -5.52 2.37 -12.83
N ILE A 660 -5.51 1.05 -12.99
CA ILE A 660 -5.80 0.39 -14.27
C ILE A 660 -6.80 -0.74 -14.08
N ALA A 661 -7.68 -0.90 -15.06
CA ALA A 661 -8.57 -2.05 -15.16
C ALA A 661 -8.64 -2.51 -16.62
N LEU A 662 -8.65 -3.83 -16.87
CA LEU A 662 -8.83 -4.34 -18.23
C LEU A 662 -10.19 -3.89 -18.76
N SER A 663 -10.19 -3.22 -19.91
CA SER A 663 -11.42 -2.78 -20.59
C SER A 663 -11.81 -3.77 -21.68
N HIS A 664 -11.01 -3.90 -22.71
CA HIS A 664 -11.31 -4.73 -23.89
C HIS A 664 -10.03 -5.10 -24.65
N TYR A 665 -10.18 -5.75 -25.78
CA TYR A 665 -9.09 -6.10 -26.68
C TYR A 665 -9.26 -5.43 -28.03
N GLU A 666 -8.18 -4.82 -28.56
CA GLU A 666 -8.12 -4.20 -29.88
C GLU A 666 -6.99 -4.78 -30.74
N ALA A 667 -7.13 -4.66 -32.06
CA ALA A 667 -6.08 -5.07 -32.98
C ALA A 667 -4.85 -4.18 -32.82
N VAL A 668 -3.68 -4.81 -32.71
CA VAL A 668 -2.40 -4.07 -32.67
C VAL A 668 -2.13 -3.35 -33.99
N PRO A 669 -1.37 -2.24 -33.98
CA PRO A 669 -0.89 -1.59 -35.20
C PRO A 669 -0.08 -2.56 -36.08
N PRO A 670 -0.10 -2.41 -37.42
CA PRO A 670 0.59 -3.34 -38.33
C PRO A 670 2.07 -3.57 -38.04
N GLY A 671 2.78 -2.52 -37.62
CA GLY A 671 4.21 -2.63 -37.25
C GLY A 671 4.43 -3.49 -36.00
N VAL A 672 3.55 -3.36 -35.00
CA VAL A 672 3.60 -4.19 -33.78
C VAL A 672 3.28 -5.64 -34.12
N GLN A 673 2.25 -5.89 -34.94
CA GLN A 673 1.90 -7.23 -35.42
C GLN A 673 3.10 -7.89 -36.13
N GLN A 674 3.74 -7.16 -37.03
CA GLN A 674 4.91 -7.69 -37.77
C GLN A 674 6.05 -8.08 -36.81
N THR A 675 6.29 -7.30 -35.77
CA THR A 675 7.31 -7.60 -34.74
C THR A 675 6.94 -8.87 -33.98
N LEU A 676 5.69 -8.98 -33.51
CA LEU A 676 5.22 -10.13 -32.72
C LEU A 676 5.22 -11.41 -33.53
N THR A 677 4.74 -11.36 -34.78
CA THR A 677 4.76 -12.52 -35.67
C THR A 677 6.17 -12.95 -36.08
N GLY A 678 7.08 -12.01 -36.27
CA GLY A 678 8.49 -12.28 -36.56
C GLY A 678 9.28 -12.94 -35.43
N GLN A 679 8.83 -12.78 -34.19
CA GLN A 679 9.41 -13.42 -33.01
C GLN A 679 8.90 -14.86 -32.81
N TYR A 680 7.78 -15.20 -33.39
CA TYR A 680 7.18 -16.53 -33.27
C TYR A 680 7.88 -17.52 -34.19
N ARG A 681 8.61 -18.44 -33.62
CA ARG A 681 9.06 -19.64 -34.29
C ARG A 681 7.93 -20.64 -34.16
N GLY A 682 7.08 -20.75 -35.21
CA GLY A 682 5.97 -21.69 -35.21
C GLY A 682 6.40 -23.09 -34.74
N HIS A 683 5.47 -23.88 -34.24
CA HIS A 683 5.70 -25.30 -34.02
C HIS A 683 6.18 -25.90 -35.35
N GLU A 684 7.51 -25.97 -35.54
CA GLU A 684 8.09 -26.66 -36.67
C GLU A 684 7.58 -28.10 -36.64
N GLU A 685 7.14 -28.54 -37.80
CA GLU A 685 6.55 -29.84 -38.08
C GLU A 685 7.47 -30.98 -37.58
N GLU A 686 7.06 -31.68 -36.51
CA GLU A 686 7.41 -33.10 -36.34
C GLU A 686 6.34 -34.01 -36.96
#